data_d42139f78d73b98679cdbb29f5d29049
#
_entry.id   d42139f78d73b98679cdbb29f5d29049
#
_cell.length_a   1.000
_cell.length_b   1.000
_cell.length_c   1.000
_cell.angle_alpha   90.00
_cell.angle_beta   90.00
_cell.angle_gamma   90.00
#
_symmetry.space_group_name_H-M   'P 1'
#
loop_
_entity.id
_entity.type
_entity.pdbx_description
1 polymer ?
#
loop_
_entity_poly.entity_id
_entity_poly.type
_entity_poly.pdbx_seq_one_letter_code
_entity_poly.pdbx_strand_id
1 'polypeptide(L)'
;MSLKAPPGARSKRYRFKGAVLLAIGAVGASAVAAVPATALPVGVGPVPITFNLNDSNGNWFDSGLELFGGKSLAVAELPRLGTTALDGGIIPKLPDLGLGLGGLAPQESGGLMNLNLVDSLTGLVKDATKSAPLLGETGVNLGEMLNLDSTLSAVKSIAGAKPEAAAAAGKAEGLLGQFSSVMAGLPADAPISLNSLPVGLDLQKALDDLATFAVKGPAVTANFKIEDPASESLHDITSLIWPENAPYFEQMGAFAGEDSTQLTEPGLYAWTCTIHPYMLGATVVDDPLTIGLDFGKSLKVNSRNMTVPSSADVIQQLVRSFFTITVPDNWQKYSATESSSWNPLFPPAPILQYDENGNPLLIPILDAYYDKKFNYPKTLDALTPPKTPGVGEVWIDTQMEEYAGKDYVGAATKVNVENWKVDRKISGSSINLNNPHNMWTDKDYKYLYQTQWFDDELSVFDRDTGAHVRTVEVGPDPSHVMTRTDTDQVQVAINGGTDVVELSPGATKIDRRIPVGPMGANMAPQHPHAFWLSGDGKTTITPNVNPYDASVVDNETGTWKKEPTGELPIASGMMSDQSKFYMADFLGASISCVSLAEDACMQDGKAVHNSSINLWENYDPVAGRDGTKPWGGLTIQLPVSPDDKALLAANTFSGTVSVIDPKTDKVLKELPCNAGCHGINFGAKKGGGYYGYVSNKFSNAAQVIDIDPNGDGNISDAAIAGQLVLNQTADTKMEDTLTGQSGMGGQGVLPIPLVYNGWSQQVPAGWREKLTPEQLNPIG
;
A
#
# COMPACT_ATOMS: atom_id res chain seq x y z
N MET A 1 19.69 49.82 -4.52
CA MET A 1 18.97 49.77 -3.25
C MET A 1 18.45 48.33 -3.14
N SER A 2 19.07 47.59 -2.29
CA SER A 2 18.77 46.17 -2.04
C SER A 2 17.58 46.08 -1.08
N LEU A 3 16.47 45.48 -1.50
CA LEU A 3 15.37 45.13 -0.63
C LEU A 3 15.59 43.69 -0.15
N LYS A 4 15.85 43.56 1.14
CA LYS A 4 15.89 42.28 1.88
C LYS A 4 14.50 41.67 1.93
N ALA A 5 14.38 40.39 1.62
CA ALA A 5 13.19 39.59 1.89
C ALA A 5 12.94 39.45 3.42
N PRO A 6 11.70 39.40 3.85
CA PRO A 6 11.38 39.14 5.26
C PRO A 6 11.62 37.68 5.64
N PRO A 7 11.95 37.37 6.89
CA PRO A 7 12.23 36.01 7.35
C PRO A 7 10.93 35.20 7.40
N GLY A 8 11.05 33.92 7.04
CA GLY A 8 9.98 32.97 6.96
C GLY A 8 9.09 32.89 8.20
N ALA A 9 7.81 32.79 7.95
CA ALA A 9 6.80 32.55 8.97
C ALA A 9 6.94 31.13 9.51
N ARG A 10 7.59 30.98 10.65
CA ARG A 10 7.50 29.73 11.42
C ARG A 10 6.07 29.64 11.95
N SER A 11 5.38 28.54 11.65
CA SER A 11 4.09 28.21 12.24
C SER A 11 4.22 28.21 13.76
N LYS A 12 3.41 28.99 14.44
CA LYS A 12 3.33 28.99 15.91
C LYS A 12 2.52 27.76 16.31
N ARG A 13 3.20 26.68 16.66
CA ARG A 13 2.59 25.53 17.33
C ARG A 13 2.23 25.91 18.77
N TYR A 14 0.96 25.83 19.11
CA TYR A 14 0.48 26.00 20.48
C TYR A 14 0.76 24.71 21.26
N ARG A 15 1.58 24.84 22.31
CA ARG A 15 1.82 23.75 23.25
C ARG A 15 0.64 23.63 24.20
N PHE A 16 -0.13 22.56 24.11
CA PHE A 16 -1.00 22.13 25.20
C PHE A 16 -0.17 21.43 26.26
N LYS A 17 -0.07 22.02 27.46
CA LYS A 17 0.41 21.36 28.66
C LYS A 17 -0.75 20.58 29.28
N GLY A 18 -0.97 19.38 28.86
CA GLY A 18 -1.79 18.41 29.58
C GLY A 18 -0.87 17.43 30.33
N ALA A 19 -0.81 17.53 31.64
CA ALA A 19 -0.13 16.53 32.46
C ALA A 19 -0.98 15.26 32.50
N VAL A 20 -0.59 14.22 31.80
CA VAL A 20 -1.16 12.87 31.95
C VAL A 20 -0.33 12.13 33.00
N LEU A 21 -0.94 11.86 34.16
CA LEU A 21 -0.39 10.95 35.15
C LEU A 21 -0.43 9.52 34.58
N LEU A 22 0.75 8.92 34.42
CA LEU A 22 0.88 7.49 34.17
C LEU A 22 0.43 6.71 35.41
N ALA A 23 -0.69 6.00 35.30
CA ALA A 23 -1.03 4.90 36.21
C ALA A 23 -0.64 3.58 35.52
N ILE A 24 0.48 2.98 35.94
CA ILE A 24 0.89 1.65 35.50
C ILE A 24 0.00 0.64 36.20
N GLY A 25 -0.98 0.08 35.46
CA GLY A 25 -1.78 -1.05 35.88
C GLY A 25 -1.28 -2.32 35.21
N ALA A 26 -0.72 -3.24 36.00
CA ALA A 26 -0.34 -4.57 35.53
C ALA A 26 -1.59 -5.34 35.06
N VAL A 27 -1.65 -5.69 33.79
CA VAL A 27 -2.62 -6.65 33.24
C VAL A 27 -1.89 -7.97 33.00
N GLY A 28 -2.57 -9.04 33.47
CA GLY A 28 -2.02 -10.36 33.65
C GLY A 28 -1.50 -11.03 32.38
N ALA A 29 -0.30 -11.55 32.50
CA ALA A 29 0.33 -12.42 31.53
C ALA A 29 -0.48 -13.72 31.39
N SER A 30 -1.06 -13.97 30.24
CA SER A 30 -1.43 -15.30 29.81
C SER A 30 -0.14 -16.10 29.58
N ALA A 31 0.06 -17.12 30.40
CA ALA A 31 1.23 -17.99 30.32
C ALA A 31 1.21 -18.79 28.99
N VAL A 32 1.91 -18.30 28.00
CA VAL A 32 2.38 -19.11 26.90
C VAL A 32 3.51 -19.96 27.48
N ALA A 33 3.38 -21.30 27.40
CA ALA A 33 4.38 -22.24 27.86
C ALA A 33 5.73 -21.93 27.22
N ALA A 34 6.65 -21.38 27.99
CA ALA A 34 8.01 -21.12 27.56
C ALA A 34 8.68 -22.44 27.21
N VAL A 35 9.03 -22.62 25.96
CA VAL A 35 10.05 -23.61 25.55
C VAL A 35 11.31 -23.20 26.31
N PRO A 36 12.01 -24.14 26.98
CA PRO A 36 13.20 -23.81 27.75
C PRO A 36 14.23 -23.16 26.82
N ALA A 37 14.49 -21.89 27.02
CA ALA A 37 15.58 -21.20 26.37
C ALA A 37 16.88 -21.88 26.80
N THR A 38 17.49 -22.64 25.89
CA THR A 38 18.89 -23.02 26.05
C THR A 38 19.67 -21.71 26.12
N ALA A 39 20.37 -21.51 27.24
CA ALA A 39 21.11 -20.29 27.52
C ALA A 39 22.06 -19.98 26.35
N LEU A 40 21.77 -18.90 25.63
CA LEU A 40 22.63 -18.39 24.57
C LEU A 40 23.96 -17.91 25.14
N PRO A 41 25.07 -18.02 24.41
CA PRO A 41 26.36 -17.50 24.86
C PRO A 41 26.26 -16.02 25.18
N VAL A 42 26.79 -15.62 26.30
CA VAL A 42 26.84 -14.20 26.70
C VAL A 42 27.64 -13.40 25.67
N GLY A 43 27.00 -12.48 24.94
CA GLY A 43 27.69 -11.53 24.07
C GLY A 43 27.27 -11.51 22.59
N VAL A 44 26.37 -12.40 22.13
CA VAL A 44 25.80 -12.33 20.78
C VAL A 44 24.31 -11.96 20.94
N GLY A 45 24.01 -10.69 20.88
CA GLY A 45 22.64 -10.19 20.86
C GLY A 45 21.99 -10.32 19.49
N PRO A 46 20.65 -10.20 19.40
CA PRO A 46 19.96 -10.17 18.11
C PRO A 46 20.51 -9.05 17.23
N VAL A 47 20.49 -9.27 15.90
CA VAL A 47 20.87 -8.24 14.92
C VAL A 47 19.70 -7.24 14.82
N PRO A 48 19.86 -5.98 15.25
CA PRO A 48 18.79 -5.00 15.17
C PRO A 48 18.69 -4.41 13.77
N ILE A 49 17.45 -4.28 13.27
CA ILE A 49 17.08 -3.46 12.14
C ILE A 49 16.10 -2.43 12.67
N THR A 50 16.26 -1.16 12.30
CA THR A 50 15.31 -0.12 12.69
C THR A 50 14.64 0.46 11.46
N PHE A 51 13.32 0.49 11.48
CA PHE A 51 12.51 1.24 10.54
C PHE A 51 12.00 2.49 11.23
N ASN A 52 12.36 3.65 10.69
CA ASN A 52 11.70 4.90 11.05
C ASN A 52 10.39 5.01 10.27
N LEU A 53 9.29 5.13 10.98
CA LEU A 53 7.97 5.35 10.39
C LEU A 53 7.80 6.84 10.16
N ASN A 54 7.49 7.22 8.93
CA ASN A 54 7.36 8.62 8.54
C ASN A 54 6.28 8.80 7.47
N ASP A 55 5.94 10.05 7.20
CA ASP A 55 4.95 10.45 6.21
C ASP A 55 5.56 10.66 4.82
N SER A 56 6.82 10.29 4.61
CA SER A 56 7.48 10.43 3.31
C SER A 56 6.91 9.45 2.29
N ASN A 57 6.40 9.97 1.20
CA ASN A 57 5.80 9.16 0.14
C ASN A 57 6.79 8.15 -0.45
N GLY A 58 6.40 6.87 -0.46
CA GLY A 58 7.21 5.76 -0.94
C GLY A 58 8.32 5.28 0.00
N ASN A 59 8.60 6.01 1.09
CA ASN A 59 9.63 5.65 2.07
C ASN A 59 9.08 5.59 3.49
N TRP A 60 7.84 5.15 3.64
CA TRP A 60 7.08 5.14 4.91
C TRP A 60 7.71 4.29 6.02
N PHE A 61 8.44 3.23 5.65
CA PHE A 61 9.25 2.41 6.55
C PHE A 61 10.72 2.64 6.21
N ASP A 62 11.31 3.76 6.64
CA ASP A 62 12.70 4.08 6.31
C ASP A 62 13.68 3.22 7.11
N SER A 63 14.32 2.27 6.45
CA SER A 63 15.36 1.40 7.03
C SER A 63 16.70 2.10 7.21
N GLY A 64 16.82 3.37 6.81
CA GLY A 64 18.10 4.10 6.75
C GLY A 64 19.00 3.68 5.59
N LEU A 65 18.57 2.74 4.76
CA LEU A 65 19.32 2.26 3.59
C LEU A 65 18.49 2.41 2.33
N GLU A 66 19.11 2.93 1.30
CA GLU A 66 18.51 2.95 -0.04
C GLU A 66 18.85 1.66 -0.75
N LEU A 67 17.90 0.76 -0.89
CA LEU A 67 18.02 -0.47 -1.65
C LEU A 67 17.10 -0.42 -2.87
N PHE A 68 17.67 -0.58 -4.05
CA PHE A 68 16.94 -0.62 -5.33
C PHE A 68 16.07 0.63 -5.58
N GLY A 69 16.53 1.80 -5.13
CA GLY A 69 15.84 3.08 -5.31
C GLY A 69 14.75 3.37 -4.28
N GLY A 70 14.57 2.51 -3.27
CA GLY A 70 13.64 2.69 -2.16
C GLY A 70 14.28 2.42 -0.82
N LYS A 71 13.68 2.88 0.28
CA LYS A 71 14.19 2.72 1.64
C LYS A 71 13.36 1.79 2.52
N SER A 72 12.27 1.24 2.00
CA SER A 72 11.33 0.43 2.77
C SER A 72 11.70 -1.07 2.85
N LEU A 73 12.83 -1.46 2.30
CA LEU A 73 13.38 -2.81 2.36
C LEU A 73 14.62 -2.84 3.25
N ALA A 74 14.71 -3.83 4.14
CA ALA A 74 15.93 -4.21 4.83
C ALA A 74 16.32 -5.65 4.48
N VAL A 75 17.61 -5.94 4.51
CA VAL A 75 18.15 -7.30 4.37
C VAL A 75 19.08 -7.56 5.55
N ALA A 76 18.91 -8.67 6.23
CA ALA A 76 19.77 -9.09 7.33
C ALA A 76 20.08 -10.57 7.25
N GLU A 77 21.26 -10.96 7.68
CA GLU A 77 21.66 -12.36 7.78
C GLU A 77 21.36 -12.93 9.18
N LEU A 78 20.81 -14.13 9.21
CA LEU A 78 20.68 -14.89 10.43
C LEU A 78 22.06 -15.48 10.81
N PRO A 79 22.65 -15.12 11.96
CA PRO A 79 23.96 -15.59 12.31
C PRO A 79 24.05 -17.11 12.41
N ARG A 80 25.07 -17.72 11.79
CA ARG A 80 25.40 -19.14 11.92
C ARG A 80 26.72 -19.28 12.65
N LEU A 81 26.72 -19.90 13.82
CA LEU A 81 27.88 -20.03 14.72
C LEU A 81 28.32 -21.49 14.81
N GLY A 82 29.63 -21.72 14.79
CA GLY A 82 30.17 -23.05 15.04
C GLY A 82 29.94 -23.54 16.47
N THR A 83 29.64 -24.83 16.64
CA THR A 83 29.31 -25.46 17.95
C THR A 83 30.41 -25.33 19.03
N THR A 84 31.67 -25.20 18.64
CA THR A 84 32.79 -24.98 19.59
C THR A 84 32.75 -23.61 20.30
N ALA A 85 32.06 -22.66 19.74
CA ALA A 85 31.83 -21.37 20.41
C ALA A 85 31.00 -21.52 21.69
N LEU A 86 30.23 -22.61 21.82
CA LEU A 86 29.37 -22.90 22.97
C LEU A 86 30.07 -23.65 24.09
N ASP A 87 31.09 -24.51 23.77
CA ASP A 87 31.72 -25.41 24.72
C ASP A 87 32.91 -24.81 25.48
N GLY A 88 33.46 -23.70 25.06
CA GLY A 88 34.74 -23.17 25.55
C GLY A 88 34.68 -21.87 26.38
N GLY A 89 33.55 -21.25 26.57
CA GLY A 89 33.46 -19.99 27.33
C GLY A 89 34.28 -18.82 26.73
N ILE A 90 34.87 -19.03 25.56
CA ILE A 90 35.62 -18.01 24.83
C ILE A 90 34.67 -17.51 23.74
N ILE A 91 34.19 -16.28 23.92
CA ILE A 91 33.53 -15.54 22.85
C ILE A 91 34.54 -15.47 21.71
N PRO A 92 34.32 -16.11 20.54
CA PRO A 92 35.13 -15.78 19.37
C PRO A 92 34.97 -14.27 19.20
N LYS A 93 36.05 -13.49 19.22
CA LYS A 93 35.99 -12.20 18.55
C LYS A 93 35.39 -12.50 17.20
N LEU A 94 34.30 -11.80 16.85
CA LEU A 94 33.84 -11.78 15.47
C LEU A 94 35.08 -11.78 14.61
N PRO A 95 35.25 -12.70 13.63
CA PRO A 95 36.42 -12.68 12.78
C PRO A 95 36.57 -11.27 12.31
N ASP A 96 37.78 -10.73 12.49
CA ASP A 96 38.14 -9.40 11.98
C ASP A 96 37.96 -9.51 10.45
N LEU A 97 36.79 -9.07 9.98
CA LEU A 97 36.36 -9.17 8.58
C LEU A 97 37.19 -8.28 7.67
N GLY A 98 38.39 -7.85 8.15
CA GLY A 98 39.33 -7.07 7.34
C GLY A 98 38.82 -5.67 6.98
N LEU A 99 37.65 -5.30 7.49
CA LEU A 99 37.12 -3.95 7.35
C LEU A 99 37.87 -3.09 8.38
N GLY A 100 38.76 -2.24 7.90
CA GLY A 100 39.51 -1.28 8.69
C GLY A 100 38.58 -0.29 9.41
N LEU A 101 37.85 -0.75 10.42
CA LEU A 101 36.98 0.05 11.29
C LEU A 101 37.77 0.80 12.37
N GLY A 102 39.03 1.13 12.09
CA GLY A 102 39.81 2.09 12.89
C GLY A 102 39.35 3.50 12.62
N GLY A 103 38.22 3.94 13.22
CA GLY A 103 37.87 5.35 13.17
C GLY A 103 36.42 5.76 13.15
N LEU A 104 35.46 4.83 13.15
CA LEU A 104 34.06 5.17 13.29
C LEU A 104 33.66 5.05 14.76
N ALA A 105 33.47 6.20 15.40
CA ALA A 105 32.74 6.28 16.67
C ALA A 105 31.33 5.66 16.48
N PRO A 106 30.76 5.00 17.51
CA PRO A 106 29.41 4.47 17.39
C PRO A 106 28.45 5.64 17.16
N GLN A 107 27.92 5.77 15.95
CA GLN A 107 26.68 6.49 15.75
C GLN A 107 25.57 5.59 16.29
N GLU A 108 24.78 6.13 17.18
CA GLU A 108 23.60 5.52 17.75
C GLU A 108 22.53 5.32 16.68
N SER A 109 22.62 4.30 15.92
CA SER A 109 21.56 3.74 15.06
C SER A 109 22.21 2.93 13.93
N GLY A 110 22.28 1.66 14.09
CA GLY A 110 22.77 0.82 13.00
C GLY A 110 23.08 -0.57 13.53
N GLY A 111 22.12 -1.47 13.40
CA GLY A 111 22.39 -2.88 13.50
C GLY A 111 23.50 -3.26 12.55
N LEU A 112 24.29 -4.25 12.91
CA LEU A 112 25.24 -4.90 11.99
C LEU A 112 24.44 -5.57 10.86
N MET A 113 24.01 -4.78 9.87
CA MET A 113 23.72 -5.35 8.58
C MET A 113 25.03 -5.88 8.03
N ASN A 114 24.98 -7.02 7.37
CA ASN A 114 26.14 -7.50 6.66
C ASN A 114 26.44 -6.48 5.55
N LEU A 115 27.34 -5.53 5.85
CA LEU A 115 27.76 -4.50 4.91
C LEU A 115 28.28 -5.11 3.59
N ASN A 116 28.81 -6.34 3.62
CA ASN A 116 29.26 -7.03 2.43
C ASN A 116 28.09 -7.39 1.51
N LEU A 117 26.95 -7.87 2.04
CA LEU A 117 25.76 -8.17 1.23
C LEU A 117 25.15 -6.89 0.67
N VAL A 118 25.05 -5.85 1.49
CA VAL A 118 24.52 -4.54 1.08
C VAL A 118 25.43 -3.86 0.07
N ASP A 119 26.75 -3.82 0.31
CA ASP A 119 27.70 -3.24 -0.63
C ASP A 119 27.75 -4.02 -1.94
N SER A 120 27.59 -5.32 -1.90
CA SER A 120 27.52 -6.17 -3.08
C SER A 120 26.23 -5.96 -3.86
N LEU A 121 25.07 -5.89 -3.17
CA LEU A 121 23.80 -5.56 -3.80
C LEU A 121 23.80 -4.12 -4.35
N THR A 122 24.36 -3.16 -3.63
CA THR A 122 24.50 -1.75 -4.07
C THR A 122 25.50 -1.62 -5.22
N GLY A 123 26.58 -2.38 -5.21
CA GLY A 123 27.55 -2.46 -6.30
C GLY A 123 26.94 -3.00 -7.58
N LEU A 124 26.16 -4.09 -7.48
CA LEU A 124 25.42 -4.68 -8.58
C LEU A 124 24.40 -3.70 -9.19
N VAL A 125 23.68 -2.96 -8.35
CA VAL A 125 22.74 -1.92 -8.80
C VAL A 125 23.48 -0.79 -9.53
N LYS A 126 24.58 -0.28 -8.97
CA LYS A 126 25.38 0.78 -9.62
C LYS A 126 25.92 0.38 -10.99
N ASP A 127 26.30 -0.87 -11.16
CA ASP A 127 26.83 -1.37 -12.44
C ASP A 127 25.69 -1.76 -13.39
N ALA A 128 24.57 -2.32 -12.89
CA ALA A 128 23.38 -2.58 -13.68
C ALA A 128 22.70 -1.30 -14.19
N THR A 129 22.62 -0.25 -13.37
CA THR A 129 22.05 1.05 -13.78
C THR A 129 22.93 1.82 -14.76
N LYS A 130 24.24 1.61 -14.73
CA LYS A 130 25.15 2.18 -15.74
C LYS A 130 25.09 1.45 -17.07
N SER A 131 24.61 0.23 -17.10
CA SER A 131 24.59 -0.66 -18.27
C SER A 131 23.19 -0.84 -18.87
N ALA A 132 22.18 -0.10 -18.41
CA ALA A 132 20.82 -0.22 -18.93
C ALA A 132 20.69 0.37 -20.34
N PRO A 133 20.98 -0.45 -21.36
CA PRO A 133 19.94 -0.85 -22.26
C PRO A 133 19.92 -2.38 -22.40
N LEU A 134 18.78 -3.00 -22.07
CA LEU A 134 18.45 -4.38 -22.44
C LEU A 134 19.37 -5.48 -21.86
N LEU A 135 19.14 -5.85 -20.61
CA LEU A 135 19.73 -7.07 -19.99
C LEU A 135 19.47 -8.36 -20.80
N GLY A 136 18.65 -8.33 -21.84
CA GLY A 136 18.41 -9.46 -22.75
C GLY A 136 19.51 -9.73 -23.79
N GLU A 137 20.43 -8.79 -24.05
CA GLU A 137 21.48 -8.91 -25.08
C GLU A 137 22.91 -8.77 -24.55
N THR A 138 23.10 -8.32 -23.33
CA THR A 138 24.43 -8.25 -22.72
C THR A 138 24.65 -9.52 -21.90
N GLY A 139 25.63 -10.33 -22.26
CA GLY A 139 25.99 -11.56 -21.54
C GLY A 139 26.40 -11.29 -20.09
N VAL A 140 25.39 -11.02 -19.24
CA VAL A 140 25.58 -10.87 -17.80
C VAL A 140 26.10 -12.20 -17.25
N ASN A 141 27.27 -12.19 -16.64
CA ASN A 141 27.83 -13.37 -16.00
C ASN A 141 27.10 -13.62 -14.67
N LEU A 142 26.10 -14.50 -14.69
CA LEU A 142 25.33 -14.88 -13.49
C LEU A 142 26.23 -15.40 -12.35
N GLY A 143 27.39 -15.99 -12.69
CA GLY A 143 28.36 -16.43 -11.68
C GLY A 143 28.98 -15.27 -10.90
N GLU A 144 29.14 -14.09 -11.52
CA GLU A 144 29.63 -12.89 -10.85
C GLU A 144 28.51 -12.19 -10.04
N MET A 145 27.26 -12.38 -10.45
CA MET A 145 26.10 -11.83 -9.73
C MET A 145 25.72 -12.64 -8.50
N LEU A 146 25.99 -13.94 -8.47
CA LEU A 146 25.85 -14.77 -7.28
C LEU A 146 26.96 -14.40 -6.30
N ASN A 147 26.77 -13.35 -5.53
CA ASN A 147 27.69 -13.00 -4.47
C ASN A 147 27.64 -14.06 -3.36
N LEU A 148 28.54 -15.04 -3.48
CA LEU A 148 28.68 -16.13 -2.54
C LEU A 148 29.62 -15.81 -1.36
N ASP A 149 30.05 -14.55 -1.23
CA ASP A 149 30.99 -14.13 -0.19
C ASP A 149 30.44 -14.33 1.21
N SER A 150 29.15 -14.08 1.39
CA SER A 150 28.43 -14.29 2.62
C SER A 150 28.41 -15.80 2.98
N THR A 151 27.99 -16.64 2.04
CA THR A 151 28.00 -18.10 2.20
C THR A 151 29.42 -18.59 2.47
N LEU A 152 30.41 -18.12 1.74
CA LEU A 152 31.79 -18.49 1.93
C LEU A 152 32.35 -18.07 3.29
N SER A 153 31.95 -16.90 3.78
CA SER A 153 32.31 -16.40 5.11
C SER A 153 31.72 -17.26 6.22
N ALA A 154 30.43 -17.64 6.10
CA ALA A 154 29.76 -18.56 7.03
C ALA A 154 30.43 -19.94 7.02
N VAL A 155 30.70 -20.50 5.83
CA VAL A 155 31.42 -21.78 5.65
C VAL A 155 32.76 -21.77 6.36
N LYS A 156 33.56 -20.71 6.20
CA LYS A 156 34.86 -20.55 6.87
C LYS A 156 34.75 -20.41 8.38
N SER A 157 33.74 -19.69 8.86
CA SER A 157 33.49 -19.52 10.28
C SER A 157 33.15 -20.85 10.95
N ILE A 158 32.34 -21.69 10.30
CA ILE A 158 31.94 -23.01 10.83
C ILE A 158 33.07 -24.01 10.72
N ALA A 159 33.92 -23.95 9.69
CA ALA A 159 35.05 -24.84 9.46
C ALA A 159 36.02 -24.93 10.66
N GLY A 160 36.17 -23.82 11.39
CA GLY A 160 37.03 -23.78 12.59
C GLY A 160 36.50 -24.56 13.81
N ALA A 161 35.27 -25.05 13.75
CA ALA A 161 34.61 -25.64 14.92
C ALA A 161 35.09 -27.08 15.25
N LYS A 162 35.19 -27.94 14.22
CA LYS A 162 35.63 -29.35 14.35
C LYS A 162 36.31 -29.84 13.07
N PRO A 163 37.17 -30.86 13.14
CA PRO A 163 37.80 -31.42 11.93
C PRO A 163 36.81 -31.90 10.86
N GLU A 164 35.67 -32.45 11.28
CA GLU A 164 34.62 -32.91 10.37
C GLU A 164 33.93 -31.72 9.69
N ALA A 165 33.73 -30.60 10.41
CA ALA A 165 33.21 -29.35 9.86
C ALA A 165 34.17 -28.75 8.82
N ALA A 166 35.48 -28.82 9.06
CA ALA A 166 36.49 -28.36 8.09
C ALA A 166 36.43 -29.19 6.78
N ALA A 167 36.19 -30.50 6.86
CA ALA A 167 36.03 -31.33 5.68
C ALA A 167 34.74 -31.01 4.89
N ALA A 168 33.62 -30.81 5.60
CA ALA A 168 32.35 -30.38 4.99
C ALA A 168 32.49 -29.00 4.34
N ALA A 169 33.16 -28.04 5.01
CA ALA A 169 33.43 -26.72 4.50
C ALA A 169 34.28 -26.76 3.21
N GLY A 170 35.36 -27.51 3.19
CA GLY A 170 36.20 -27.66 1.99
C GLY A 170 35.43 -28.26 0.81
N LYS A 171 34.50 -29.18 1.04
CA LYS A 171 33.58 -29.66 0.01
C LYS A 171 32.64 -28.59 -0.49
N ALA A 172 32.01 -27.81 0.42
CA ALA A 172 31.10 -26.72 0.07
C ALA A 172 31.84 -25.63 -0.75
N GLU A 173 33.04 -25.23 -0.34
CA GLU A 173 33.86 -24.24 -1.07
C GLU A 173 34.18 -24.71 -2.51
N GLY A 174 34.56 -25.94 -2.69
CA GLY A 174 34.82 -26.53 -4.02
C GLY A 174 33.59 -26.52 -4.91
N LEU A 175 32.41 -26.81 -4.34
CA LEU A 175 31.14 -26.85 -5.07
C LEU A 175 30.61 -25.43 -5.36
N LEU A 176 30.83 -24.46 -4.49
CA LEU A 176 30.49 -23.04 -4.73
C LEU A 176 31.17 -22.50 -5.99
N GLY A 177 32.46 -22.77 -6.16
CA GLY A 177 33.21 -22.36 -7.37
C GLY A 177 32.70 -23.04 -8.65
N GLN A 178 32.31 -24.31 -8.58
CA GLN A 178 31.72 -25.02 -9.72
C GLN A 178 30.31 -24.53 -10.02
N PHE A 179 29.51 -24.26 -9.02
CA PHE A 179 28.14 -23.75 -9.14
C PHE A 179 28.14 -22.39 -9.83
N SER A 180 29.00 -21.46 -9.40
CA SER A 180 29.16 -20.15 -10.05
C SER A 180 29.44 -20.27 -11.55
N SER A 181 30.31 -21.22 -11.94
CA SER A 181 30.64 -21.46 -13.35
C SER A 181 29.46 -22.04 -14.15
N VAL A 182 28.63 -22.90 -13.54
CA VAL A 182 27.44 -23.46 -14.18
C VAL A 182 26.38 -22.37 -14.37
N MET A 183 26.17 -21.55 -13.36
CA MET A 183 25.17 -20.46 -13.41
C MET A 183 25.46 -19.45 -14.50
N ALA A 184 26.74 -19.20 -14.84
CA ALA A 184 27.12 -18.27 -15.91
C ALA A 184 26.51 -18.61 -17.29
N GLY A 185 26.11 -19.85 -17.53
CA GLY A 185 25.53 -20.34 -18.79
C GLY A 185 24.01 -20.50 -18.78
N LEU A 186 23.31 -20.16 -17.70
CA LEU A 186 21.88 -20.39 -17.57
C LEU A 186 21.04 -19.11 -17.86
N PRO A 187 19.74 -19.27 -18.22
CA PRO A 187 18.88 -18.12 -18.47
C PRO A 187 18.64 -17.33 -17.18
N ALA A 188 18.71 -16.00 -17.28
CA ALA A 188 18.52 -15.10 -16.16
C ALA A 188 17.02 -14.85 -15.83
N ASP A 189 16.14 -15.11 -16.79
CA ASP A 189 14.73 -14.69 -16.83
C ASP A 189 13.75 -15.81 -16.46
N ALA A 190 14.23 -16.88 -15.85
CA ALA A 190 13.40 -18.02 -15.45
C ALA A 190 13.88 -18.63 -14.14
N PRO A 191 12.95 -19.18 -13.31
CA PRO A 191 13.33 -19.96 -12.14
C PRO A 191 14.12 -21.22 -12.53
N ILE A 192 15.15 -21.51 -11.78
CA ILE A 192 16.01 -22.67 -11.99
C ILE A 192 15.85 -23.61 -10.79
N SER A 193 15.39 -24.82 -11.03
CA SER A 193 15.37 -25.84 -9.98
C SER A 193 16.80 -26.27 -9.64
N LEU A 194 17.24 -26.00 -8.40
CA LEU A 194 18.56 -26.46 -7.93
C LEU A 194 18.68 -27.97 -7.96
N ASN A 195 17.58 -28.70 -7.81
CA ASN A 195 17.54 -30.17 -7.90
C ASN A 195 17.80 -30.69 -9.33
N SER A 196 17.59 -29.88 -10.36
CA SER A 196 17.86 -30.23 -11.75
C SER A 196 19.33 -30.02 -12.15
N LEU A 197 20.09 -29.34 -11.32
CA LEU A 197 21.52 -29.08 -11.53
C LEU A 197 22.33 -30.01 -10.62
N PRO A 198 23.10 -30.96 -11.16
CA PRO A 198 23.89 -31.89 -10.35
C PRO A 198 24.77 -31.17 -9.32
N VAL A 199 25.45 -30.09 -9.74
CA VAL A 199 26.27 -29.28 -8.84
C VAL A 199 25.42 -28.54 -7.80
N GLY A 200 24.21 -28.05 -8.18
CA GLY A 200 23.30 -27.38 -7.27
C GLY A 200 22.81 -28.27 -6.15
N LEU A 201 22.42 -29.51 -6.48
CA LEU A 201 22.00 -30.52 -5.50
C LEU A 201 23.14 -30.92 -4.57
N ASP A 202 24.34 -31.15 -5.11
CA ASP A 202 25.52 -31.50 -4.31
C ASP A 202 25.96 -30.36 -3.40
N LEU A 203 25.85 -29.12 -3.88
CA LEU A 203 26.15 -27.93 -3.09
C LEU A 203 25.16 -27.77 -1.94
N GLN A 204 23.86 -27.80 -2.23
CA GLN A 204 22.84 -27.69 -1.17
C GLN A 204 23.05 -28.77 -0.09
N LYS A 205 23.28 -30.00 -0.50
CA LYS A 205 23.59 -31.08 0.43
C LYS A 205 24.87 -30.83 1.25
N ALA A 206 25.89 -30.24 0.65
CA ALA A 206 27.13 -29.91 1.37
C ALA A 206 26.90 -28.77 2.38
N LEU A 207 26.03 -27.79 2.05
CA LEU A 207 25.65 -26.73 2.96
C LEU A 207 24.75 -27.24 4.09
N ASP A 208 23.80 -28.14 3.79
CA ASP A 208 22.97 -28.83 4.80
C ASP A 208 23.82 -29.65 5.77
N ASP A 209 24.79 -30.42 5.24
CA ASP A 209 25.76 -31.19 6.04
C ASP A 209 26.53 -30.22 6.96
N LEU A 210 26.99 -29.09 6.45
CA LEU A 210 27.72 -28.08 7.22
C LEU A 210 26.82 -27.43 8.29
N ALA A 211 25.54 -27.18 7.99
CA ALA A 211 24.58 -26.63 8.94
C ALA A 211 24.42 -27.50 10.20
N THR A 212 24.70 -28.80 10.11
CA THR A 212 24.69 -29.69 11.28
C THR A 212 25.77 -29.35 12.31
N PHE A 213 26.83 -28.65 11.92
CA PHE A 213 27.92 -28.18 12.79
C PHE A 213 27.71 -26.71 13.22
N ALA A 214 26.65 -26.07 12.76
CA ALA A 214 26.32 -24.70 13.09
C ALA A 214 25.15 -24.65 14.07
N VAL A 215 25.17 -23.65 14.93
CA VAL A 215 24.01 -23.28 15.73
C VAL A 215 23.36 -22.07 15.08
N LYS A 216 22.03 -22.12 14.93
CA LYS A 216 21.26 -20.96 14.54
C LYS A 216 21.51 -19.84 15.54
N GLY A 217 21.95 -18.70 15.09
CA GLY A 217 22.25 -17.56 15.93
C GLY A 217 20.99 -16.89 16.49
N PRO A 218 21.16 -15.79 17.24
CA PRO A 218 20.03 -15.04 17.77
C PRO A 218 19.19 -14.49 16.61
N ALA A 219 17.89 -14.30 16.89
CA ALA A 219 16.96 -13.71 15.95
C ALA A 219 17.41 -12.32 15.46
N VAL A 220 16.91 -11.90 14.31
CA VAL A 220 16.95 -10.51 13.89
C VAL A 220 15.83 -9.77 14.63
N THR A 221 16.10 -8.61 15.19
CA THR A 221 15.09 -7.76 15.82
C THR A 221 14.70 -6.65 14.86
N ALA A 222 13.45 -6.62 14.42
CA ALA A 222 12.90 -5.48 13.72
C ALA A 222 12.33 -4.50 14.74
N ASN A 223 12.87 -3.30 14.78
CA ASN A 223 12.40 -2.18 15.61
C ASN A 223 11.62 -1.21 14.72
N PHE A 224 10.48 -0.77 15.18
CA PHE A 224 9.65 0.23 14.53
C PHE A 224 9.62 1.47 15.40
N LYS A 225 9.93 2.62 14.82
CA LYS A 225 10.08 3.86 15.56
C LYS A 225 9.39 5.02 14.84
N ILE A 226 8.59 5.77 15.57
CA ILE A 226 8.13 7.10 15.14
C ILE A 226 9.14 8.12 15.67
N GLU A 227 9.88 8.77 14.76
CA GLU A 227 10.99 9.65 15.16
C GLU A 227 10.49 10.91 15.87
N ASP A 228 9.44 11.54 15.38
CA ASP A 228 8.82 12.71 15.99
C ASP A 228 7.29 12.55 16.07
N PRO A 229 6.77 11.87 17.11
CA PRO A 229 5.32 11.67 17.27
C PRO A 229 4.50 12.97 17.36
N ALA A 230 5.16 14.13 17.49
CA ALA A 230 4.48 15.41 17.49
C ALA A 230 4.32 16.04 16.10
N SER A 231 4.98 15.48 15.10
CA SER A 231 4.98 15.98 13.72
C SER A 231 4.60 14.94 12.68
N GLU A 232 4.62 13.66 13.04
CA GLU A 232 4.20 12.56 12.18
C GLU A 232 2.73 12.20 12.45
N SER A 233 2.05 11.64 11.46
CA SER A 233 0.72 11.05 11.64
C SER A 233 0.77 9.78 12.47
N LEU A 234 -0.39 9.25 12.83
CA LEU A 234 -0.49 8.00 13.59
C LEU A 234 -0.19 6.79 12.69
N HIS A 235 0.54 5.82 13.22
CA HIS A 235 0.86 4.58 12.53
C HIS A 235 0.56 3.37 13.39
N ASP A 236 0.06 2.31 12.75
CA ASP A 236 -0.07 0.95 13.27
C ASP A 236 0.73 0.02 12.37
N ILE A 237 1.03 -1.18 12.84
CA ILE A 237 1.79 -2.15 12.04
C ILE A 237 1.13 -3.50 12.12
N THR A 238 0.90 -4.13 10.98
CA THR A 238 0.46 -5.53 10.91
C THR A 238 1.25 -6.32 9.89
N SER A 239 1.51 -7.59 10.20
CA SER A 239 2.16 -8.52 9.28
C SER A 239 1.27 -8.76 8.06
N LEU A 240 1.83 -8.55 6.87
CA LEU A 240 1.22 -8.87 5.59
C LEU A 240 1.72 -10.22 5.06
N ILE A 241 3.02 -10.47 5.17
CA ILE A 241 3.68 -11.73 4.81
C ILE A 241 4.69 -12.08 5.90
N TRP A 242 4.77 -13.36 6.29
CA TRP A 242 5.80 -13.86 7.20
C TRP A 242 6.05 -15.37 7.00
N PRO A 243 7.25 -15.90 7.32
CA PRO A 243 7.50 -17.33 7.28
C PRO A 243 6.53 -18.12 8.16
N GLU A 244 6.07 -19.29 7.70
CA GLU A 244 5.04 -20.10 8.36
C GLU A 244 5.30 -20.36 9.85
N ASN A 245 6.58 -20.56 10.23
CA ASN A 245 6.97 -20.88 11.59
C ASN A 245 7.36 -19.65 12.43
N ALA A 246 7.30 -18.45 11.84
CA ALA A 246 7.54 -17.20 12.56
C ALA A 246 6.25 -16.71 13.22
N PRO A 247 6.36 -15.93 14.32
CA PRO A 247 5.19 -15.35 14.96
C PRO A 247 4.54 -14.27 14.07
N TYR A 248 3.22 -14.19 14.12
CA TYR A 248 2.48 -13.04 13.62
C TYR A 248 2.78 -11.82 14.50
N PHE A 249 2.90 -10.66 13.89
CA PHE A 249 3.09 -9.40 14.59
C PHE A 249 2.00 -8.40 14.20
N GLU A 250 1.42 -7.79 15.21
CA GLU A 250 0.45 -6.72 15.06
C GLU A 250 0.61 -5.76 16.23
N GLN A 251 0.81 -4.49 15.89
CA GLN A 251 0.81 -3.38 16.82
C GLN A 251 -0.38 -2.49 16.51
N MET A 252 -1.37 -2.49 17.38
CA MET A 252 -2.60 -1.71 17.24
C MET A 252 -2.59 -0.50 18.18
N GLY A 253 -3.02 0.62 17.62
CA GLY A 253 -3.11 1.89 18.35
C GLY A 253 -1.76 2.62 18.35
N ALA A 254 -1.82 3.89 17.99
CA ALA A 254 -0.64 4.74 17.87
C ALA A 254 0.30 4.55 19.05
N PHE A 255 1.47 3.99 18.77
CA PHE A 255 2.49 3.86 19.78
C PHE A 255 3.34 5.13 19.83
N ALA A 256 3.61 5.60 21.03
CA ALA A 256 4.57 6.67 21.24
C ALA A 256 5.94 6.05 21.54
N GLY A 257 6.86 6.13 20.58
CA GLY A 257 8.22 5.63 20.77
C GLY A 257 8.58 4.46 19.86
N GLU A 258 9.00 3.36 20.43
CA GLU A 258 9.50 2.21 19.69
C GLU A 258 8.72 0.95 20.06
N ASP A 259 8.45 0.10 19.07
CA ASP A 259 8.00 -1.28 19.26
C ASP A 259 8.90 -2.21 18.46
N SER A 260 8.89 -3.51 18.78
CA SER A 260 9.79 -4.46 18.12
C SER A 260 9.25 -5.87 18.07
N THR A 261 9.67 -6.60 17.04
CA THR A 261 9.40 -8.03 16.90
C THR A 261 10.67 -8.80 16.58
N GLN A 262 10.67 -10.11 16.95
CA GLN A 262 11.78 -11.01 16.67
C GLN A 262 11.53 -11.80 15.38
N LEU A 263 12.43 -11.65 14.42
CA LEU A 263 12.40 -12.40 13.16
C LEU A 263 13.28 -13.63 13.34
N THR A 264 12.64 -14.77 13.65
CA THR A 264 13.34 -15.98 14.11
C THR A 264 13.64 -16.98 13.00
N GLU A 265 12.94 -16.84 11.86
CA GLU A 265 13.08 -17.75 10.73
C GLU A 265 13.64 -17.02 9.50
N PRO A 266 14.47 -17.67 8.68
CA PRO A 266 14.84 -17.13 7.38
C PRO A 266 13.59 -16.98 6.50
N GLY A 267 13.56 -15.89 5.74
CA GLY A 267 12.49 -15.66 4.78
C GLY A 267 12.07 -14.21 4.64
N LEU A 268 11.04 -14.02 3.83
CA LEU A 268 10.44 -12.72 3.57
C LEU A 268 9.42 -12.36 4.66
N TYR A 269 9.63 -11.20 5.26
CA TYR A 269 8.68 -10.53 6.13
C TYR A 269 8.23 -9.25 5.46
N ALA A 270 6.93 -8.97 5.46
CA ALA A 270 6.39 -7.70 4.99
C ALA A 270 5.30 -7.22 5.94
N TRP A 271 5.23 -5.92 6.11
CA TRP A 271 4.27 -5.23 6.96
C TRP A 271 3.52 -4.16 6.18
N THR A 272 2.35 -3.84 6.68
CA THR A 272 1.58 -2.67 6.26
C THR A 272 1.14 -1.88 7.48
N CYS A 273 0.89 -0.58 7.29
CA CYS A 273 0.18 0.22 8.26
C CYS A 273 -1.32 -0.02 8.09
N THR A 274 -2.09 -0.24 9.18
CA THR A 274 -3.55 -0.44 9.08
C THR A 274 -4.30 0.87 8.86
N ILE A 275 -3.76 1.97 9.38
CA ILE A 275 -4.30 3.33 9.17
C ILE A 275 -4.04 3.78 7.73
N HIS A 276 -2.82 3.47 7.19
CA HIS A 276 -2.37 3.81 5.85
C HIS A 276 -2.04 2.53 5.06
N PRO A 277 -3.01 1.75 4.60
CA PRO A 277 -2.80 0.37 4.15
C PRO A 277 -1.81 0.21 2.98
N TYR A 278 -1.58 1.26 2.21
CA TYR A 278 -0.58 1.26 1.14
C TYR A 278 0.86 1.54 1.61
N MET A 279 1.06 1.89 2.89
CA MET A 279 2.40 1.99 3.46
C MET A 279 2.95 0.60 3.69
N LEU A 280 4.02 0.26 3.00
CA LEU A 280 4.64 -1.06 3.05
C LEU A 280 6.08 -0.98 3.53
N GLY A 281 6.46 -1.96 4.37
CA GLY A 281 7.83 -2.24 4.76
C GLY A 281 8.14 -3.72 4.63
N ALA A 282 9.39 -4.08 4.40
CA ALA A 282 9.79 -5.47 4.29
C ALA A 282 11.20 -5.73 4.83
N THR A 283 11.42 -6.97 5.28
CA THR A 283 12.75 -7.48 5.59
C THR A 283 12.92 -8.88 4.99
N VAL A 284 14.04 -9.11 4.31
CA VAL A 284 14.51 -10.46 4.01
C VAL A 284 15.51 -10.85 5.10
N VAL A 285 15.18 -11.89 5.86
CA VAL A 285 16.11 -12.55 6.78
C VAL A 285 16.75 -13.68 6.03
N ASP A 286 18.01 -13.49 5.65
CA ASP A 286 18.76 -14.43 4.84
C ASP A 286 19.43 -15.51 5.69
N ASP A 287 19.45 -16.76 5.22
CA ASP A 287 20.29 -17.81 5.79
C ASP A 287 21.60 -17.88 5.00
N PRO A 288 22.75 -17.54 5.57
CA PRO A 288 24.01 -17.54 4.85
C PRO A 288 24.46 -18.93 4.36
N LEU A 289 23.77 -20.01 4.76
CA LEU A 289 23.99 -21.35 4.26
C LEU A 289 23.03 -21.77 3.13
N THR A 290 22.29 -20.82 2.57
CA THR A 290 21.51 -20.98 1.33
C THR A 290 22.11 -20.17 0.19
N ILE A 291 21.60 -20.36 -1.02
CA ILE A 291 22.12 -19.69 -2.23
C ILE A 291 21.12 -18.62 -2.67
N GLY A 292 21.54 -17.37 -2.62
CA GLY A 292 20.68 -16.22 -2.92
C GLY A 292 19.88 -15.78 -1.70
N LEU A 293 19.13 -14.68 -1.84
CA LEU A 293 18.28 -14.17 -0.76
C LEU A 293 17.14 -15.12 -0.48
N ASP A 294 17.07 -15.64 0.71
CA ASP A 294 16.10 -16.67 1.10
C ASP A 294 14.72 -16.05 1.37
N PHE A 295 13.72 -16.37 0.55
CA PHE A 295 12.33 -15.97 0.80
C PHE A 295 11.58 -16.91 1.74
N GLY A 296 12.23 -17.98 2.23
CA GLY A 296 11.63 -19.01 3.07
C GLY A 296 10.91 -20.08 2.27
N LYS A 297 10.62 -21.22 2.93
CA LYS A 297 9.97 -22.38 2.29
C LYS A 297 8.48 -22.15 2.09
N SER A 298 7.80 -21.82 3.17
CA SER A 298 6.36 -21.53 3.21
C SER A 298 6.14 -20.20 3.88
N LEU A 299 5.30 -19.39 3.29
CA LEU A 299 4.94 -18.06 3.79
C LEU A 299 3.46 -18.04 4.17
N LYS A 300 3.17 -17.41 5.28
CA LYS A 300 1.83 -16.99 5.61
C LYS A 300 1.53 -15.66 4.94
N VAL A 301 0.34 -15.55 4.41
CA VAL A 301 -0.19 -14.31 3.82
C VAL A 301 -1.42 -13.95 4.64
N ASN A 302 -1.46 -12.72 5.15
CA ASN A 302 -2.57 -12.25 5.96
C ASN A 302 -3.88 -12.31 5.18
N SER A 303 -3.87 -11.87 3.93
CA SER A 303 -5.01 -12.03 3.04
C SER A 303 -5.51 -13.48 3.02
N ARG A 304 -6.73 -13.68 3.53
CA ARG A 304 -7.40 -14.97 3.65
C ARG A 304 -6.70 -15.97 4.57
N ASN A 305 -5.80 -15.51 5.43
CA ASN A 305 -5.07 -16.33 6.41
C ASN A 305 -4.54 -17.64 5.80
N MET A 306 -3.85 -17.54 4.69
CA MET A 306 -3.36 -18.71 3.94
C MET A 306 -1.87 -18.96 4.14
N THR A 307 -1.48 -20.20 3.90
CA THR A 307 -0.07 -20.61 3.79
C THR A 307 0.21 -21.08 2.37
N VAL A 308 1.25 -20.51 1.75
CA VAL A 308 1.63 -20.81 0.37
C VAL A 308 3.15 -21.02 0.26
N PRO A 309 3.64 -21.78 -0.73
CA PRO A 309 5.08 -21.82 -1.01
C PRO A 309 5.58 -20.43 -1.42
N SER A 310 6.83 -20.11 -1.16
CA SER A 310 7.37 -18.78 -1.48
C SER A 310 7.41 -18.47 -2.98
N SER A 311 7.33 -19.49 -3.85
CA SER A 311 7.20 -19.32 -5.31
C SER A 311 5.76 -19.04 -5.78
N ALA A 312 4.78 -19.09 -4.90
CA ALA A 312 3.37 -18.92 -5.24
C ALA A 312 3.10 -17.60 -5.98
N ASP A 313 2.14 -17.60 -6.89
CA ASP A 313 1.82 -16.41 -7.69
C ASP A 313 1.41 -15.20 -6.82
N VAL A 314 0.65 -15.41 -5.76
CA VAL A 314 0.26 -14.33 -4.84
C VAL A 314 1.48 -13.65 -4.22
N ILE A 315 2.55 -14.39 -3.89
CA ILE A 315 3.79 -13.81 -3.39
C ILE A 315 4.47 -12.96 -4.46
N GLN A 316 4.53 -13.46 -5.71
CA GLN A 316 5.11 -12.71 -6.82
C GLN A 316 4.32 -11.40 -7.08
N GLN A 317 2.99 -11.44 -6.98
CA GLN A 317 2.15 -10.26 -7.13
C GLN A 317 2.39 -9.23 -6.02
N LEU A 318 2.49 -9.68 -4.76
CA LEU A 318 2.74 -8.80 -3.62
C LEU A 318 4.14 -8.19 -3.65
N VAL A 319 5.17 -8.98 -4.01
CA VAL A 319 6.55 -8.48 -4.18
C VAL A 319 6.62 -7.46 -5.32
N ARG A 320 5.96 -7.73 -6.45
CA ARG A 320 5.83 -6.77 -7.54
C ARG A 320 5.21 -5.45 -7.06
N SER A 321 4.10 -5.54 -6.35
CA SER A 321 3.39 -4.37 -5.82
C SER A 321 4.24 -3.60 -4.82
N PHE A 322 4.97 -4.30 -3.95
CA PHE A 322 5.89 -3.68 -3.01
C PHE A 322 6.90 -2.77 -3.73
N PHE A 323 7.63 -3.29 -4.72
CA PHE A 323 8.61 -2.48 -5.46
C PHE A 323 7.96 -1.40 -6.33
N THR A 324 6.75 -1.62 -6.83
CA THR A 324 6.02 -0.58 -7.55
C THR A 324 5.68 0.59 -6.61
N ILE A 325 5.31 0.31 -5.37
CA ILE A 325 4.86 1.32 -4.40
C ILE A 325 6.05 2.02 -3.74
N THR A 326 7.03 1.25 -3.29
CA THR A 326 8.11 1.76 -2.43
C THR A 326 9.33 2.29 -3.20
N VAL A 327 9.33 2.17 -4.53
CA VAL A 327 10.38 2.71 -5.41
C VAL A 327 9.77 3.78 -6.32
N PRO A 328 9.95 5.08 -6.01
CA PRO A 328 9.31 6.17 -6.75
C PRO A 328 9.65 6.19 -8.25
N ASP A 329 10.82 5.74 -8.65
CA ASP A 329 11.22 5.65 -10.07
C ASP A 329 10.39 4.60 -10.85
N ASN A 330 9.70 3.69 -10.15
CA ASN A 330 8.79 2.72 -10.75
C ASN A 330 7.40 3.29 -11.04
N TRP A 331 7.09 4.49 -10.59
CA TRP A 331 5.78 5.10 -10.83
C TRP A 331 5.59 5.48 -12.29
N GLN A 332 4.37 5.24 -12.79
CA GLN A 332 4.03 5.46 -14.19
C GLN A 332 3.84 6.95 -14.48
N LYS A 333 4.58 7.48 -15.45
CA LYS A 333 4.51 8.90 -15.86
C LYS A 333 4.08 8.98 -17.31
N TYR A 334 2.79 9.20 -17.52
CA TYR A 334 2.18 9.30 -18.84
C TYR A 334 2.26 10.71 -19.42
N SER A 335 2.11 10.80 -20.74
CA SER A 335 1.92 12.05 -21.48
C SER A 335 0.59 12.02 -22.23
N ALA A 336 0.00 13.20 -22.47
CA ALA A 336 -1.17 13.36 -23.33
C ALA A 336 -0.81 13.45 -24.82
N THR A 337 0.46 13.69 -25.18
CA THR A 337 0.87 14.03 -26.55
C THR A 337 1.91 13.11 -27.15
N GLU A 338 2.67 12.38 -26.31
CA GLU A 338 3.77 11.53 -26.76
C GLU A 338 3.91 10.29 -25.89
N SER A 339 4.54 9.25 -26.38
CA SER A 339 4.90 8.09 -25.61
C SER A 339 6.12 8.41 -24.72
N SER A 340 6.15 7.86 -23.51
CA SER A 340 7.27 7.94 -22.58
C SER A 340 7.89 6.57 -22.34
N SER A 341 9.21 6.51 -22.11
CA SER A 341 9.85 5.27 -21.69
C SER A 341 9.47 4.93 -20.26
N TRP A 342 9.25 3.66 -19.98
CA TRP A 342 9.02 3.15 -18.62
C TRP A 342 9.75 1.82 -18.44
N ASN A 343 10.53 1.70 -17.40
CA ASN A 343 11.27 0.49 -17.07
C ASN A 343 11.30 0.32 -15.56
N PRO A 344 10.29 -0.32 -14.97
CA PRO A 344 10.25 -0.52 -13.52
C PRO A 344 11.44 -1.38 -13.08
N LEU A 345 12.06 -0.99 -11.97
CA LEU A 345 13.24 -1.60 -11.40
C LEU A 345 12.86 -2.57 -10.29
N PHE A 346 13.45 -3.74 -10.33
CA PHE A 346 13.37 -4.75 -9.27
C PHE A 346 14.78 -5.15 -8.85
N PRO A 347 14.96 -5.81 -7.68
CA PRO A 347 16.27 -6.27 -7.27
C PRO A 347 16.92 -7.16 -8.32
N PRO A 348 18.12 -6.82 -8.82
CA PRO A 348 18.88 -7.70 -9.69
C PRO A 348 19.60 -8.81 -8.91
N ALA A 349 19.15 -9.10 -7.68
CA ALA A 349 19.73 -10.10 -6.82
C ALA A 349 19.12 -11.48 -7.09
N PRO A 350 19.88 -12.56 -6.93
CA PRO A 350 19.33 -13.90 -6.95
C PRO A 350 18.45 -14.14 -5.72
N ILE A 351 17.25 -14.67 -5.96
CA ILE A 351 16.25 -14.97 -4.93
C ILE A 351 16.05 -16.48 -4.84
N LEU A 352 16.15 -17.03 -3.65
CA LEU A 352 15.82 -18.42 -3.37
C LEU A 352 14.35 -18.51 -2.93
N GLN A 353 13.60 -19.32 -3.66
CA GLN A 353 12.20 -19.64 -3.39
C GLN A 353 12.02 -21.16 -3.37
N TYR A 354 10.84 -21.61 -2.93
CA TYR A 354 10.53 -23.02 -2.89
C TYR A 354 9.16 -23.28 -3.54
N ASP A 355 9.05 -24.36 -4.29
CA ASP A 355 7.80 -24.81 -4.88
C ASP A 355 6.89 -25.52 -3.86
N GLU A 356 5.70 -25.93 -4.31
CA GLU A 356 4.72 -26.65 -3.48
C GLU A 356 5.21 -28.01 -2.94
N ASN A 357 6.25 -28.56 -3.52
CA ASN A 357 6.89 -29.81 -3.08
C ASN A 357 8.10 -29.55 -2.19
N GLY A 358 8.41 -28.29 -1.88
CA GLY A 358 9.57 -27.86 -1.10
C GLY A 358 10.88 -27.93 -1.88
N ASN A 359 10.84 -28.01 -3.22
CA ASN A 359 12.05 -27.98 -4.03
C ASN A 359 12.58 -26.54 -4.15
N PRO A 360 13.89 -26.34 -3.98
CA PRO A 360 14.49 -25.01 -4.09
C PRO A 360 14.52 -24.54 -5.55
N LEU A 361 14.04 -23.34 -5.76
CA LEU A 361 14.01 -22.62 -7.02
C LEU A 361 14.83 -21.33 -6.88
N LEU A 362 15.89 -21.22 -7.66
CA LEU A 362 16.67 -19.99 -7.74
C LEU A 362 16.14 -19.12 -8.89
N ILE A 363 15.78 -17.89 -8.58
CA ILE A 363 15.53 -16.84 -9.58
C ILE A 363 16.83 -16.05 -9.69
N PRO A 364 17.58 -16.16 -10.79
CA PRO A 364 18.91 -15.55 -10.87
C PRO A 364 18.86 -14.03 -10.86
N ILE A 365 17.89 -13.45 -11.57
CA ILE A 365 17.70 -12.00 -11.67
C ILE A 365 16.19 -11.72 -11.60
N LEU A 366 15.75 -11.15 -10.48
CA LEU A 366 14.34 -10.89 -10.26
C LEU A 366 13.77 -9.90 -11.28
N ASP A 367 14.54 -8.87 -11.66
CA ASP A 367 14.17 -7.89 -12.68
C ASP A 367 13.83 -8.58 -14.02
N ALA A 368 14.73 -9.42 -14.54
CA ALA A 368 14.52 -10.12 -15.80
C ALA A 368 13.35 -11.12 -15.73
N TYR A 369 13.20 -11.78 -14.59
CA TYR A 369 12.10 -12.71 -14.37
C TYR A 369 10.74 -11.99 -14.36
N TYR A 370 10.64 -10.86 -13.68
CA TYR A 370 9.39 -10.08 -13.61
C TYR A 370 9.06 -9.38 -14.92
N ASP A 371 10.05 -8.89 -15.64
CA ASP A 371 9.85 -8.36 -16.99
C ASP A 371 9.16 -9.39 -17.90
N LYS A 372 9.66 -10.62 -17.88
CA LYS A 372 9.07 -11.72 -18.65
C LYS A 372 7.72 -12.20 -18.10
N LYS A 373 7.61 -12.38 -16.77
CA LYS A 373 6.39 -12.91 -16.13
C LYS A 373 5.21 -11.96 -16.28
N PHE A 374 5.44 -10.67 -16.08
CA PHE A 374 4.38 -9.66 -16.09
C PHE A 374 4.27 -8.90 -17.41
N ASN A 375 5.22 -9.13 -18.33
CA ASN A 375 5.25 -8.50 -19.66
C ASN A 375 5.06 -6.97 -19.58
N TYR A 376 5.92 -6.30 -18.80
CA TYR A 376 5.83 -4.86 -18.63
C TYR A 376 6.00 -4.13 -19.98
N PRO A 377 5.16 -3.13 -20.27
CA PRO A 377 5.40 -2.26 -21.41
C PRO A 377 6.72 -1.49 -21.19
N LYS A 378 7.56 -1.42 -22.21
CA LYS A 378 8.80 -0.60 -22.15
C LYS A 378 8.52 0.87 -22.43
N THR A 379 7.34 1.16 -22.95
CA THR A 379 6.84 2.50 -23.20
C THR A 379 5.42 2.62 -22.72
N LEU A 380 5.10 3.76 -22.12
CA LEU A 380 3.73 4.17 -21.82
C LEU A 380 3.25 5.00 -22.99
N ASP A 381 2.19 4.55 -23.66
CA ASP A 381 1.62 5.27 -24.79
C ASP A 381 0.95 6.57 -24.36
N ALA A 382 0.88 7.53 -25.28
CA ALA A 382 0.13 8.75 -25.05
C ALA A 382 -1.34 8.42 -24.73
N LEU A 383 -1.86 9.01 -23.65
CA LEU A 383 -3.22 8.73 -23.21
C LEU A 383 -4.23 9.55 -24.00
N THR A 384 -5.39 8.94 -24.24
CA THR A 384 -6.51 9.58 -24.93
C THR A 384 -7.75 9.61 -24.03
N PRO A 385 -8.46 10.75 -23.99
CA PRO A 385 -9.70 10.84 -23.23
C PRO A 385 -10.84 10.07 -23.91
N PRO A 386 -11.96 9.86 -23.19
CA PRO A 386 -13.16 9.28 -23.78
C PRO A 386 -13.69 10.05 -24.99
N LYS A 387 -14.30 9.34 -25.95
CA LYS A 387 -14.91 9.96 -27.14
C LYS A 387 -16.19 10.71 -26.80
N THR A 388 -17.01 10.18 -25.88
CA THR A 388 -18.23 10.83 -25.42
C THR A 388 -17.88 11.70 -24.22
N PRO A 389 -18.26 12.99 -24.19
CA PRO A 389 -18.04 13.84 -23.04
C PRO A 389 -18.79 13.36 -21.78
N GLY A 390 -18.28 13.76 -20.61
CA GLY A 390 -19.06 13.76 -19.38
C GLY A 390 -19.94 15.02 -19.27
N VAL A 391 -20.56 15.20 -18.11
CA VAL A 391 -21.28 16.42 -17.73
C VAL A 391 -20.59 17.05 -16.55
N GLY A 392 -20.19 18.31 -16.69
CA GLY A 392 -19.59 19.09 -15.60
C GLY A 392 -18.07 18.93 -15.48
N GLU A 393 -17.60 18.59 -14.30
CA GLU A 393 -16.19 18.57 -13.95
C GLU A 393 -15.86 17.40 -12.99
N VAL A 394 -14.59 17.02 -12.95
CA VAL A 394 -14.06 16.05 -11.96
C VAL A 394 -12.86 16.68 -11.27
N TRP A 395 -12.88 16.66 -9.95
CA TRP A 395 -11.75 17.02 -9.12
C TRP A 395 -11.02 15.75 -8.65
N ILE A 396 -9.69 15.80 -8.66
CA ILE A 396 -8.84 14.69 -8.23
C ILE A 396 -7.75 15.25 -7.34
N ASP A 397 -7.67 14.72 -6.11
CA ASP A 397 -6.56 14.96 -5.20
C ASP A 397 -5.31 14.25 -5.69
N THR A 398 -4.16 14.88 -5.48
CA THR A 398 -2.86 14.27 -5.74
C THR A 398 -1.97 14.41 -4.51
N GLN A 399 -1.22 13.38 -4.16
CA GLN A 399 -0.48 13.29 -2.89
C GLN A 399 1.04 13.16 -3.07
N MET A 400 1.53 13.05 -4.31
CA MET A 400 2.93 12.72 -4.57
C MET A 400 3.60 13.80 -5.44
N GLU A 401 3.28 15.06 -5.18
CA GLU A 401 3.73 16.18 -5.98
C GLU A 401 5.22 16.46 -5.85
N GLU A 402 5.84 16.13 -4.72
CA GLU A 402 7.30 16.23 -4.54
C GLU A 402 8.05 15.40 -5.59
N TYR A 403 7.53 14.24 -5.98
CA TYR A 403 8.10 13.42 -7.05
C TYR A 403 7.84 13.97 -8.45
N ALA A 404 6.94 14.95 -8.58
CA ALA A 404 6.78 15.76 -9.78
C ALA A 404 7.66 17.01 -9.75
N GLY A 405 8.55 17.17 -8.77
CA GLY A 405 9.50 18.26 -8.60
C GLY A 405 8.89 19.51 -7.97
N LYS A 406 7.81 19.36 -7.18
CA LYS A 406 7.15 20.45 -6.45
C LYS A 406 7.77 20.63 -5.07
N ASP A 407 7.61 21.80 -4.49
CA ASP A 407 7.98 22.15 -3.12
C ASP A 407 6.83 22.01 -2.11
N TYR A 408 5.81 21.23 -2.47
CA TYR A 408 4.67 20.87 -1.66
C TYR A 408 4.21 19.44 -1.96
N VAL A 409 3.50 18.81 -1.02
CA VAL A 409 3.15 17.39 -1.07
C VAL A 409 1.94 17.13 -1.97
N GLY A 410 0.92 17.99 -1.94
CA GLY A 410 -0.36 17.70 -2.58
C GLY A 410 -0.94 18.84 -3.40
N ALA A 411 -1.92 18.48 -4.24
CA ALA A 411 -2.70 19.41 -5.04
C ALA A 411 -4.13 18.88 -5.26
N ALA A 412 -5.03 19.75 -5.72
CA ALA A 412 -6.33 19.36 -6.26
C ALA A 412 -6.42 19.81 -7.73
N THR A 413 -6.68 18.85 -8.62
CA THR A 413 -6.74 19.09 -10.06
C THR A 413 -8.17 18.94 -10.55
N LYS A 414 -8.70 19.99 -11.23
CA LYS A 414 -9.99 19.97 -11.90
C LYS A 414 -9.84 19.64 -13.37
N VAL A 415 -10.54 18.61 -13.81
CA VAL A 415 -10.72 18.27 -15.21
C VAL A 415 -12.13 18.66 -15.65
N ASN A 416 -12.25 19.51 -16.67
CA ASN A 416 -13.51 19.77 -17.32
C ASN A 416 -13.85 18.57 -18.23
N VAL A 417 -14.84 17.77 -17.83
CA VAL A 417 -15.17 16.53 -18.54
C VAL A 417 -16.00 16.74 -19.80
N GLU A 418 -16.42 17.96 -20.09
CA GLU A 418 -17.08 18.27 -21.36
C GLU A 418 -16.07 18.39 -22.52
N ASN A 419 -14.81 18.68 -22.22
CA ASN A 419 -13.71 18.79 -23.20
C ASN A 419 -12.43 18.05 -22.81
N TRP A 420 -12.42 17.39 -21.65
CA TRP A 420 -11.33 16.60 -21.09
C TRP A 420 -10.02 17.37 -20.84
N LYS A 421 -10.12 18.65 -20.53
CA LYS A 421 -8.95 19.48 -20.21
C LYS A 421 -8.88 19.79 -18.74
N VAL A 422 -7.65 19.82 -18.23
CA VAL A 422 -7.37 20.40 -16.92
C VAL A 422 -7.56 21.90 -17.04
N ASP A 423 -8.46 22.47 -16.27
CA ASP A 423 -8.76 23.91 -16.33
C ASP A 423 -8.53 24.65 -15.00
N ARG A 424 -8.23 23.91 -13.92
CA ARG A 424 -7.83 24.49 -12.63
C ARG A 424 -6.99 23.52 -11.82
N LYS A 425 -6.05 24.07 -11.07
CA LYS A 425 -5.32 23.39 -10.00
C LYS A 425 -5.27 24.28 -8.76
N ILE A 426 -5.42 23.65 -7.61
CA ILE A 426 -5.21 24.29 -6.31
C ILE A 426 -3.94 23.66 -5.75
N SER A 427 -2.90 24.45 -5.59
CA SER A 427 -1.59 24.01 -5.15
C SER A 427 -0.76 25.19 -4.67
N GLY A 428 0.42 24.90 -4.14
CA GLY A 428 1.40 25.89 -3.74
C GLY A 428 1.76 25.81 -2.25
N SER A 429 2.99 26.16 -1.94
CA SER A 429 3.58 26.06 -0.60
C SER A 429 2.95 26.96 0.47
N SER A 430 2.08 27.89 0.07
CA SER A 430 1.35 28.77 1.00
C SER A 430 0.01 28.18 1.49
N ILE A 431 -0.44 27.09 0.91
CA ILE A 431 -1.67 26.38 1.24
C ILE A 431 -1.28 25.04 1.85
N ASN A 432 -1.87 24.72 3.01
CA ASN A 432 -1.67 23.40 3.56
C ASN A 432 -2.47 22.36 2.76
N LEU A 433 -1.77 21.54 2.01
CA LEU A 433 -2.28 20.40 1.24
C LEU A 433 -1.42 19.18 1.56
N ASN A 434 -1.33 18.84 2.84
CA ASN A 434 -0.53 17.73 3.32
C ASN A 434 -1.27 16.40 3.16
N ASN A 435 -0.97 15.70 2.07
CA ASN A 435 -1.63 14.47 1.68
C ASN A 435 -3.16 14.61 1.58
N PRO A 436 -3.67 15.50 0.71
CA PRO A 436 -5.10 15.67 0.52
C PRO A 436 -5.73 14.33 0.15
N HIS A 437 -6.74 13.91 0.94
CA HIS A 437 -7.19 12.52 0.89
C HIS A 437 -8.53 12.35 0.18
N ASN A 438 -9.49 13.20 0.50
CA ASN A 438 -10.83 13.12 -0.07
C ASN A 438 -11.46 14.50 -0.19
N MET A 439 -12.36 14.63 -1.15
CA MET A 439 -13.07 15.86 -1.42
C MET A 439 -14.57 15.66 -1.50
N TRP A 440 -15.31 16.69 -1.11
CA TRP A 440 -16.74 16.80 -1.33
C TRP A 440 -17.14 18.27 -1.55
N THR A 441 -18.43 18.54 -1.79
CA THR A 441 -18.97 19.90 -2.04
C THR A 441 -20.25 20.13 -1.25
N ASP A 442 -20.62 21.39 -1.03
CA ASP A 442 -21.93 21.78 -0.51
C ASP A 442 -23.03 21.60 -1.58
N LYS A 443 -24.28 21.68 -1.16
CA LYS A 443 -25.45 21.52 -2.05
C LYS A 443 -25.54 22.58 -3.15
N ASP A 444 -24.96 23.76 -2.92
CA ASP A 444 -24.96 24.88 -3.89
C ASP A 444 -23.72 24.81 -4.81
N TYR A 445 -22.85 23.85 -4.64
CA TYR A 445 -21.58 23.67 -5.37
C TYR A 445 -20.67 24.90 -5.32
N LYS A 446 -20.71 25.62 -4.20
CA LYS A 446 -19.91 26.80 -3.97
C LYS A 446 -18.57 26.50 -3.35
N TYR A 447 -18.56 25.57 -2.41
CA TYR A 447 -17.36 25.19 -1.68
C TYR A 447 -16.86 23.81 -2.10
N LEU A 448 -15.53 23.66 -2.04
CA LEU A 448 -14.85 22.39 -2.10
C LEU A 448 -14.26 22.13 -0.72
N TYR A 449 -14.64 21.03 -0.09
CA TYR A 449 -14.10 20.53 1.17
C TYR A 449 -13.04 19.50 0.88
N GLN A 450 -11.88 19.58 1.55
CA GLN A 450 -10.78 18.67 1.33
C GLN A 450 -10.10 18.32 2.65
N THR A 451 -10.02 17.03 2.98
CA THR A 451 -9.33 16.52 4.16
C THR A 451 -7.82 16.50 3.92
N GLN A 452 -7.05 16.90 4.93
CA GLN A 452 -5.58 16.81 4.94
C GLN A 452 -5.18 15.66 5.85
N TRP A 453 -4.84 14.53 5.25
CA TRP A 453 -4.74 13.27 6.00
C TRP A 453 -3.62 13.24 7.03
N PHE A 454 -2.46 13.78 6.73
CA PHE A 454 -1.34 13.82 7.66
C PHE A 454 -1.31 15.10 8.51
N ASP A 455 -2.45 15.80 8.56
CA ASP A 455 -2.72 16.89 9.48
C ASP A 455 -4.13 16.74 10.06
N ASP A 456 -4.44 17.49 11.09
CA ASP A 456 -5.73 17.44 11.81
C ASP A 456 -6.80 18.31 11.14
N GLU A 457 -6.71 18.62 9.83
CA GLU A 457 -7.37 19.75 9.21
C GLU A 457 -8.31 19.36 8.06
N LEU A 458 -9.40 20.14 7.93
CA LEU A 458 -10.25 20.23 6.76
C LEU A 458 -10.03 21.60 6.09
N SER A 459 -9.55 21.61 4.86
CA SER A 459 -9.41 22.81 4.04
C SER A 459 -10.68 23.07 3.23
N VAL A 460 -11.08 24.34 3.13
CA VAL A 460 -12.26 24.79 2.38
C VAL A 460 -11.83 25.77 1.31
N PHE A 461 -12.19 25.49 0.08
CA PHE A 461 -11.90 26.32 -1.08
C PHE A 461 -13.19 26.82 -1.73
N ASP A 462 -13.14 28.00 -2.33
CA ASP A 462 -14.15 28.44 -3.28
C ASP A 462 -13.95 27.65 -4.59
N ARG A 463 -14.94 26.86 -4.98
CA ARG A 463 -14.81 25.92 -6.11
C ARG A 463 -14.58 26.66 -7.45
N ASP A 464 -15.23 27.78 -7.66
CA ASP A 464 -15.15 28.53 -8.95
C ASP A 464 -13.79 29.19 -9.13
N THR A 465 -13.22 29.73 -8.05
CA THR A 465 -11.97 30.49 -8.10
C THR A 465 -10.74 29.67 -7.66
N GLY A 466 -10.93 28.60 -6.91
CA GLY A 466 -9.86 27.85 -6.26
C GLY A 466 -9.25 28.57 -5.05
N ALA A 467 -9.83 29.70 -4.63
CA ALA A 467 -9.30 30.45 -3.51
C ALA A 467 -9.53 29.74 -2.18
N HIS A 468 -8.49 29.68 -1.35
CA HIS A 468 -8.60 29.16 0.01
C HIS A 468 -9.50 30.08 0.84
N VAL A 469 -10.52 29.51 1.46
CA VAL A 469 -11.53 30.24 2.25
C VAL A 469 -11.24 30.13 3.75
N ARG A 470 -10.97 28.93 4.23
CA ARG A 470 -10.62 28.64 5.62
C ARG A 470 -10.05 27.24 5.79
N THR A 471 -9.43 27.03 6.93
CA THR A 471 -9.04 25.71 7.46
C THR A 471 -9.72 25.51 8.80
N VAL A 472 -10.17 24.28 9.07
CA VAL A 472 -10.83 23.89 10.32
C VAL A 472 -10.10 22.68 10.90
N GLU A 473 -9.61 22.79 12.13
CA GLU A 473 -9.07 21.67 12.88
C GLU A 473 -10.21 20.72 13.25
N VAL A 474 -10.18 19.49 12.75
CA VAL A 474 -11.25 18.49 12.92
C VAL A 474 -10.84 17.31 13.78
N GLY A 475 -9.56 17.01 13.87
CA GLY A 475 -8.97 15.92 14.66
C GLY A 475 -8.06 15.03 13.81
N PRO A 476 -7.38 14.05 14.45
CA PRO A 476 -6.25 13.34 13.86
C PRO A 476 -6.64 12.53 12.63
N ASP A 477 -5.79 12.60 11.61
CA ASP A 477 -5.87 11.84 10.35
C ASP A 477 -7.28 11.86 9.72
N PRO A 478 -7.84 13.05 9.38
CA PRO A 478 -9.17 13.14 8.78
C PRO A 478 -9.17 12.51 7.39
N SER A 479 -9.99 11.47 7.19
CA SER A 479 -9.97 10.69 5.95
C SER A 479 -11.00 11.18 4.94
N HIS A 480 -12.25 10.82 5.08
CA HIS A 480 -13.31 11.16 4.12
C HIS A 480 -14.20 12.30 4.60
N VAL A 481 -14.75 13.04 3.63
CA VAL A 481 -15.69 14.14 3.85
C VAL A 481 -16.89 13.99 2.91
N MET A 482 -18.10 14.18 3.44
CA MET A 482 -19.34 14.26 2.66
C MET A 482 -20.31 15.27 3.31
N THR A 483 -21.26 15.80 2.53
CA THR A 483 -22.34 16.63 3.04
C THR A 483 -23.65 15.84 3.15
N ARG A 484 -24.40 16.11 4.19
CA ARG A 484 -25.74 15.56 4.34
C ARG A 484 -26.70 16.21 3.34
N THR A 485 -27.52 15.41 2.70
CA THR A 485 -28.51 15.87 1.70
C THR A 485 -29.64 16.69 2.31
N ASP A 486 -30.02 16.42 3.56
CA ASP A 486 -31.12 17.07 4.27
C ASP A 486 -30.72 18.40 4.90
N THR A 487 -29.53 18.52 5.48
CA THR A 487 -29.12 19.69 6.28
C THR A 487 -27.95 20.46 5.71
N ASP A 488 -27.24 19.93 4.70
CA ASP A 488 -25.99 20.44 4.17
C ASP A 488 -24.84 20.53 5.21
N GLN A 489 -25.00 19.87 6.36
CA GLN A 489 -23.91 19.72 7.32
C GLN A 489 -22.81 18.87 6.74
N VAL A 490 -21.57 19.23 7.08
CA VAL A 490 -20.36 18.54 6.59
C VAL A 490 -19.96 17.48 7.59
N GLN A 491 -19.89 16.22 7.18
CA GLN A 491 -19.34 15.13 8.01
C GLN A 491 -17.93 14.80 7.58
N VAL A 492 -17.05 14.55 8.54
CA VAL A 492 -15.64 14.15 8.34
C VAL A 492 -15.34 12.95 9.23
N ALA A 493 -14.88 11.87 8.65
CA ALA A 493 -14.40 10.70 9.41
C ALA A 493 -13.00 10.99 9.97
N ILE A 494 -12.82 10.77 11.26
CA ILE A 494 -11.55 10.97 11.94
C ILE A 494 -10.85 9.61 12.09
N ASN A 495 -9.99 9.31 11.11
CA ASN A 495 -9.35 7.99 11.03
C ASN A 495 -8.38 7.74 12.19
N GLY A 496 -7.73 8.76 12.74
CA GLY A 496 -6.94 8.63 13.96
C GLY A 496 -7.76 8.55 15.26
N GLY A 497 -9.10 8.47 15.17
CA GLY A 497 -10.01 8.55 16.32
C GLY A 497 -11.13 7.52 16.31
N THR A 498 -12.25 7.88 16.98
CA THR A 498 -13.43 7.02 17.16
C THR A 498 -14.72 7.73 16.76
N ASP A 499 -14.65 8.81 16.02
CA ASP A 499 -15.83 9.63 15.72
C ASP A 499 -15.87 10.12 14.27
N VAL A 500 -17.06 10.48 13.85
CA VAL A 500 -17.32 11.34 12.70
C VAL A 500 -17.63 12.72 13.22
N VAL A 501 -16.92 13.72 12.76
CA VAL A 501 -17.16 15.12 13.11
C VAL A 501 -18.21 15.69 12.18
N GLU A 502 -19.24 16.33 12.72
CA GLU A 502 -20.25 17.06 11.95
C GLU A 502 -20.10 18.56 12.16
N LEU A 503 -19.94 19.26 11.04
CA LEU A 503 -19.76 20.72 10.99
C LEU A 503 -21.00 21.39 10.39
N SER A 504 -21.24 22.65 10.79
CA SER A 504 -22.26 23.50 10.17
C SER A 504 -22.06 23.62 8.65
N PRO A 505 -23.10 23.90 7.87
CA PRO A 505 -22.98 24.21 6.45
C PRO A 505 -21.88 25.23 6.15
N GLY A 506 -21.09 24.94 5.13
CA GLY A 506 -19.89 25.71 4.81
C GLY A 506 -18.69 25.42 5.71
N ALA A 507 -18.74 24.41 6.57
CA ALA A 507 -17.71 24.01 7.53
C ALA A 507 -17.24 25.20 8.41
N THR A 508 -18.18 26.00 8.93
CA THR A 508 -17.85 27.22 9.69
C THR A 508 -17.50 26.95 11.15
N LYS A 509 -17.96 25.86 11.72
CA LYS A 509 -17.68 25.38 13.08
C LYS A 509 -18.06 23.91 13.22
N ILE A 510 -17.48 23.26 14.20
CA ILE A 510 -17.91 21.92 14.62
C ILE A 510 -19.22 22.05 15.40
N ASP A 511 -20.26 21.33 14.99
CA ASP A 511 -21.54 21.27 15.69
C ASP A 511 -21.54 20.13 16.72
N ARG A 512 -21.01 18.96 16.36
CA ARG A 512 -20.91 17.81 17.26
C ARG A 512 -19.88 16.79 16.77
N ARG A 513 -19.53 15.87 17.66
CA ARG A 513 -18.78 14.64 17.36
C ARG A 513 -19.71 13.44 17.58
N ILE A 514 -19.80 12.56 16.60
CA ILE A 514 -20.67 11.39 16.60
C ILE A 514 -19.79 10.17 16.78
N PRO A 515 -19.81 9.48 17.94
CA PRO A 515 -19.03 8.29 18.12
C PRO A 515 -19.52 7.17 17.18
N VAL A 516 -18.60 6.37 16.65
CA VAL A 516 -18.90 5.23 15.79
C VAL A 516 -18.64 3.90 16.48
N GLY A 517 -18.33 3.94 17.76
CA GLY A 517 -18.07 2.77 18.57
C GLY A 517 -17.85 3.14 20.03
N PRO A 518 -17.54 2.14 20.88
CA PRO A 518 -17.29 2.40 22.28
C PRO A 518 -16.05 3.28 22.48
N MET A 519 -16.16 4.24 23.39
CA MET A 519 -15.08 5.17 23.76
C MET A 519 -14.69 4.95 25.22
N GLY A 520 -13.40 5.03 25.52
CA GLY A 520 -12.90 4.93 26.88
C GLY A 520 -11.37 5.04 26.94
N ALA A 521 -10.84 5.40 28.09
CA ALA A 521 -9.40 5.67 28.28
C ALA A 521 -8.47 4.45 27.97
N ASN A 522 -9.03 3.25 27.89
CA ASN A 522 -8.29 2.01 27.64
C ASN A 522 -8.83 1.27 26.40
N MET A 523 -9.57 1.94 25.52
CA MET A 523 -10.13 1.34 24.31
C MET A 523 -9.32 1.84 23.11
N ALA A 524 -8.96 0.92 22.23
CA ALA A 524 -8.33 1.28 20.96
C ALA A 524 -9.29 2.15 20.12
N PRO A 525 -8.79 3.11 19.36
CA PRO A 525 -9.58 3.87 18.42
C PRO A 525 -10.28 2.95 17.41
N GLN A 526 -11.45 3.37 16.91
CA GLN A 526 -12.20 2.59 15.93
C GLN A 526 -11.66 2.79 14.51
N HIS A 527 -10.95 3.86 14.25
CA HIS A 527 -10.40 4.23 12.95
C HIS A 527 -11.47 4.23 11.84
N PRO A 528 -12.56 5.08 11.95
CA PRO A 528 -13.50 5.23 10.85
C PRO A 528 -12.82 5.83 9.63
N HIS A 529 -13.12 5.30 8.42
CA HIS A 529 -12.40 5.72 7.23
C HIS A 529 -13.34 6.22 6.13
N ALA A 530 -13.51 5.51 5.03
CA ALA A 530 -14.29 5.97 3.90
C ALA A 530 -15.77 5.65 4.10
N PHE A 531 -16.47 6.53 4.78
CA PHE A 531 -17.90 6.40 5.05
C PHE A 531 -18.78 6.78 3.84
N TRP A 532 -20.06 6.43 3.89
CA TRP A 532 -21.07 6.82 2.94
C TRP A 532 -22.34 7.32 3.65
N LEU A 533 -23.02 8.30 3.02
CA LEU A 533 -24.28 8.85 3.51
C LEU A 533 -25.46 8.32 2.69
N SER A 534 -26.57 8.01 3.40
CA SER A 534 -27.84 7.71 2.73
C SER A 534 -28.37 8.91 1.93
N GLY A 535 -29.13 8.62 0.88
CA GLY A 535 -29.69 9.65 -0.01
C GLY A 535 -30.66 10.62 0.70
N ASP A 536 -31.20 10.23 1.84
CA ASP A 536 -32.07 11.08 2.71
C ASP A 536 -31.27 11.82 3.80
N GLY A 537 -29.95 11.62 3.89
CA GLY A 537 -29.08 12.26 4.88
C GLY A 537 -29.18 11.72 6.30
N LYS A 538 -30.02 10.70 6.57
CA LYS A 538 -30.31 10.24 7.94
C LYS A 538 -29.41 9.15 8.45
N THR A 539 -28.73 8.43 7.57
CA THR A 539 -27.86 7.31 7.93
C THR A 539 -26.45 7.53 7.40
N THR A 540 -25.48 7.34 8.27
CA THR A 540 -24.06 7.22 7.90
C THR A 540 -23.61 5.78 8.11
N ILE A 541 -22.98 5.18 7.14
CA ILE A 541 -22.27 3.91 7.30
C ILE A 541 -20.77 4.15 7.23
N THR A 542 -20.00 3.59 8.13
CA THR A 542 -18.55 3.75 8.14
C THR A 542 -17.85 2.43 8.43
N PRO A 543 -16.81 2.08 7.69
CA PRO A 543 -15.89 1.01 8.09
C PRO A 543 -15.13 1.46 9.33
N ASN A 544 -14.81 0.52 10.20
CA ASN A 544 -13.97 0.72 11.37
C ASN A 544 -12.76 -0.21 11.23
N VAL A 545 -11.62 0.37 10.94
CA VAL A 545 -10.44 -0.38 10.51
C VAL A 545 -9.91 -1.31 11.60
N ASN A 546 -9.85 -0.86 12.85
CA ASN A 546 -9.27 -1.67 13.92
C ASN A 546 -10.16 -2.79 14.46
N PRO A 547 -11.44 -2.61 14.75
CA PRO A 547 -12.25 -3.72 15.23
C PRO A 547 -12.70 -4.67 14.11
N TYR A 548 -12.39 -4.36 12.83
CA TYR A 548 -12.83 -5.10 11.66
C TYR A 548 -14.35 -5.25 11.62
N ASP A 549 -15.04 -4.11 11.78
CA ASP A 549 -16.49 -4.03 11.69
C ASP A 549 -16.96 -2.77 10.95
N ALA A 550 -18.24 -2.63 10.77
CA ALA A 550 -18.86 -1.41 10.28
C ALA A 550 -19.78 -0.81 11.34
N SER A 551 -19.94 0.51 11.30
CA SER A 551 -20.97 1.19 12.09
C SER A 551 -22.05 1.77 11.19
N VAL A 552 -23.29 1.51 11.54
CA VAL A 552 -24.48 2.16 10.98
C VAL A 552 -24.95 3.18 12.00
N VAL A 553 -24.83 4.45 11.66
CA VAL A 553 -25.10 5.59 12.54
C VAL A 553 -26.40 6.26 12.13
N ASP A 554 -27.28 6.48 13.08
CA ASP A 554 -28.44 7.36 12.93
C ASP A 554 -28.01 8.83 13.12
N ASN A 555 -28.09 9.60 12.07
CA ASN A 555 -27.62 10.99 12.06
C ASN A 555 -28.49 11.96 12.86
N GLU A 556 -29.74 11.62 13.19
CA GLU A 556 -30.60 12.46 14.03
C GLU A 556 -30.24 12.31 15.51
N THR A 557 -30.05 11.08 15.95
CA THR A 557 -29.80 10.75 17.38
C THR A 557 -28.31 10.63 17.72
N GLY A 558 -27.45 10.37 16.74
CA GLY A 558 -26.02 10.05 16.94
C GLY A 558 -25.81 8.66 17.53
N THR A 559 -26.84 7.80 17.56
CA THR A 559 -26.71 6.40 18.00
C THR A 559 -26.17 5.52 16.86
N TRP A 560 -25.50 4.45 17.24
CA TRP A 560 -24.86 3.54 16.28
C TRP A 560 -25.12 2.08 16.62
N LYS A 561 -25.07 1.24 15.61
CA LYS A 561 -25.01 -0.23 15.74
C LYS A 561 -23.83 -0.77 14.95
N LYS A 562 -23.27 -1.89 15.39
CA LYS A 562 -22.18 -2.59 14.73
C LYS A 562 -22.69 -3.68 13.81
N GLU A 563 -22.01 -3.83 12.68
CA GLU A 563 -22.22 -4.90 11.72
C GLU A 563 -20.89 -5.59 11.41
N PRO A 564 -20.85 -6.92 11.31
CA PRO A 564 -19.62 -7.65 11.03
C PRO A 564 -19.14 -7.40 9.59
N THR A 565 -17.82 -7.35 9.39
CA THR A 565 -17.19 -7.28 8.08
C THR A 565 -16.05 -8.31 7.96
N GLY A 566 -15.36 -8.35 6.83
CA GLY A 566 -14.09 -9.05 6.69
C GLY A 566 -12.93 -8.26 7.28
N GLU A 567 -11.72 -8.72 7.00
CA GLU A 567 -10.49 -8.19 7.61
C GLU A 567 -10.10 -6.84 7.03
N LEU A 568 -9.91 -5.86 7.91
CA LEU A 568 -9.52 -4.48 7.63
C LEU A 568 -10.48 -3.79 6.65
N PRO A 569 -11.76 -3.56 7.04
CA PRO A 569 -12.69 -2.80 6.21
C PRO A 569 -12.21 -1.34 6.12
N ILE A 570 -12.10 -0.81 4.89
CA ILE A 570 -11.51 0.52 4.71
C ILE A 570 -12.41 1.50 3.97
N ALA A 571 -13.27 1.03 3.09
CA ALA A 571 -14.17 1.91 2.36
C ALA A 571 -15.56 1.32 2.22
N SER A 572 -16.53 2.19 2.03
CA SER A 572 -17.94 1.82 1.89
C SER A 572 -18.55 2.33 0.59
N GLY A 573 -19.59 1.65 0.13
CA GLY A 573 -20.50 2.08 -0.90
C GLY A 573 -21.91 1.64 -0.54
N MET A 574 -22.91 2.48 -0.79
CA MET A 574 -24.32 2.19 -0.46
C MET A 574 -25.15 2.18 -1.73
N MET A 575 -26.09 1.27 -1.82
CA MET A 575 -27.15 1.32 -2.84
C MET A 575 -27.95 2.63 -2.71
N SER A 576 -28.31 3.25 -3.83
CA SER A 576 -29.11 4.48 -3.83
C SER A 576 -30.52 4.25 -3.27
N ASP A 577 -31.03 3.03 -3.35
CA ASP A 577 -32.30 2.61 -2.76
C ASP A 577 -32.20 2.32 -1.24
N GLN A 578 -31.00 2.39 -0.67
CA GLN A 578 -30.70 2.15 0.74
C GLN A 578 -31.02 0.72 1.22
N SER A 579 -31.13 -0.25 0.34
CA SER A 579 -31.41 -1.64 0.70
C SER A 579 -30.24 -2.31 1.39
N LYS A 580 -29.01 -2.05 0.93
CA LYS A 580 -27.77 -2.61 1.45
C LYS A 580 -26.57 -1.72 1.19
N PHE A 581 -25.47 -2.03 1.87
CA PHE A 581 -24.18 -1.40 1.66
C PHE A 581 -23.05 -2.44 1.56
N TYR A 582 -21.92 -1.98 1.06
CA TYR A 582 -20.72 -2.78 0.86
C TYR A 582 -19.53 -2.18 1.59
N MET A 583 -18.61 -3.05 2.06
CA MET A 583 -17.34 -2.67 2.66
C MET A 583 -16.19 -3.38 1.93
N ALA A 584 -15.15 -2.61 1.57
CA ALA A 584 -13.91 -3.17 1.05
C ALA A 584 -13.11 -3.77 2.18
N ASP A 585 -12.96 -5.08 2.22
CA ASP A 585 -12.17 -5.81 3.20
C ASP A 585 -10.73 -5.89 2.67
N PHE A 586 -9.90 -4.91 3.00
CA PHE A 586 -8.59 -4.72 2.39
C PHE A 586 -7.68 -5.96 2.50
N LEU A 587 -7.54 -6.55 3.68
CA LEU A 587 -6.76 -7.78 3.89
C LEU A 587 -7.54 -9.04 3.52
N GLY A 588 -8.86 -9.00 3.55
CA GLY A 588 -9.71 -10.16 3.29
C GLY A 588 -9.73 -10.63 1.83
N ALA A 589 -9.28 -9.82 0.88
CA ALA A 589 -9.51 -10.02 -0.55
C ALA A 589 -10.99 -10.32 -0.86
N SER A 590 -11.87 -9.58 -0.20
CA SER A 590 -13.32 -9.73 -0.26
C SER A 590 -14.02 -8.38 -0.15
N ILE A 591 -15.31 -8.40 -0.40
CA ILE A 591 -16.20 -7.28 -0.14
C ILE A 591 -17.33 -7.80 0.75
N SER A 592 -17.48 -7.22 1.93
CA SER A 592 -18.62 -7.48 2.79
C SER A 592 -19.84 -6.75 2.28
N CYS A 593 -20.97 -7.46 2.20
CA CYS A 593 -22.30 -6.91 1.96
C CYS A 593 -23.13 -6.99 3.23
N VAL A 594 -23.83 -5.91 3.58
CA VAL A 594 -24.70 -5.83 4.75
C VAL A 594 -26.03 -5.20 4.36
N SER A 595 -27.12 -5.87 4.68
CA SER A 595 -28.48 -5.35 4.48
C SER A 595 -28.86 -4.33 5.55
N LEU A 596 -29.57 -3.26 5.14
CA LEU A 596 -29.98 -2.22 6.08
C LEU A 596 -31.33 -2.50 6.77
N ALA A 597 -32.29 -3.04 6.06
CA ALA A 597 -33.64 -3.29 6.57
C ALA A 597 -34.07 -4.76 6.38
N GLU A 598 -34.32 -5.16 5.14
CA GLU A 598 -34.67 -6.52 4.76
C GLU A 598 -33.48 -7.22 4.13
N ASP A 599 -33.42 -8.54 4.15
CA ASP A 599 -32.36 -9.31 3.53
C ASP A 599 -32.23 -8.96 2.05
N ALA A 600 -31.14 -8.32 1.68
CA ALA A 600 -30.87 -7.78 0.34
C ALA A 600 -29.52 -8.22 -0.24
N CYS A 601 -28.57 -8.68 0.60
CA CYS A 601 -27.34 -9.28 0.15
C CYS A 601 -27.57 -10.66 -0.45
N MET A 602 -26.80 -11.07 -1.45
CA MET A 602 -26.99 -12.33 -2.15
C MET A 602 -25.89 -13.32 -1.80
N GLN A 603 -26.28 -14.52 -1.37
CA GLN A 603 -25.38 -15.66 -1.20
C GLN A 603 -26.02 -16.91 -1.80
N ASP A 604 -25.32 -17.59 -2.70
CA ASP A 604 -25.81 -18.79 -3.40
C ASP A 604 -27.21 -18.61 -4.04
N GLY A 605 -27.48 -17.40 -4.55
CA GLY A 605 -28.76 -17.04 -5.17
C GLY A 605 -29.93 -16.81 -4.21
N LYS A 606 -29.64 -16.65 -2.91
CA LYS A 606 -30.63 -16.35 -1.86
C LYS A 606 -30.32 -15.02 -1.22
N ALA A 607 -31.36 -14.28 -0.88
CA ALA A 607 -31.24 -13.08 -0.08
C ALA A 607 -30.88 -13.44 1.37
N VAL A 608 -29.90 -12.73 1.94
CA VAL A 608 -29.40 -12.90 3.31
C VAL A 608 -29.07 -11.53 3.91
N HIS A 609 -29.00 -11.46 5.25
CA HIS A 609 -28.65 -10.20 5.90
C HIS A 609 -27.22 -9.78 5.62
N ASN A 610 -26.25 -10.69 5.76
CA ASN A 610 -24.83 -10.44 5.49
C ASN A 610 -24.28 -11.49 4.54
N SER A 611 -23.43 -11.08 3.62
CA SER A 611 -22.66 -11.96 2.76
C SER A 611 -21.26 -11.41 2.47
N SER A 612 -20.43 -12.22 1.85
CA SER A 612 -19.09 -11.82 1.42
C SER A 612 -18.90 -12.17 -0.04
N ILE A 613 -18.50 -11.19 -0.84
CA ILE A 613 -18.11 -11.37 -2.24
C ILE A 613 -16.63 -11.72 -2.27
N ASN A 614 -16.31 -12.95 -2.69
CA ASN A 614 -14.94 -13.41 -2.80
C ASN A 614 -14.30 -12.88 -4.09
N LEU A 615 -13.30 -12.01 -3.95
CA LEU A 615 -12.55 -11.46 -5.10
C LEU A 615 -11.56 -12.46 -5.69
N TRP A 616 -11.32 -13.59 -5.02
CA TRP A 616 -10.46 -14.68 -5.47
C TRP A 616 -11.21 -15.97 -5.81
N GLU A 617 -12.52 -15.91 -6.06
CA GLU A 617 -13.34 -17.11 -6.30
C GLU A 617 -12.75 -18.05 -7.36
N ASN A 618 -12.15 -17.48 -8.39
CA ASN A 618 -11.57 -18.24 -9.51
C ASN A 618 -10.04 -18.05 -9.62
N TYR A 619 -9.39 -17.51 -8.60
CA TYR A 619 -7.96 -17.31 -8.56
C TYR A 619 -7.27 -18.41 -7.77
N ASP A 620 -6.27 -19.03 -8.36
CA ASP A 620 -5.38 -19.95 -7.67
C ASP A 620 -4.17 -19.17 -7.12
N PRO A 621 -4.03 -19.00 -5.81
CA PRO A 621 -2.95 -18.19 -5.24
C PRO A 621 -1.55 -18.79 -5.47
N VAL A 622 -1.45 -20.09 -5.80
CA VAL A 622 -0.19 -20.76 -6.08
C VAL A 622 0.15 -20.74 -7.57
N ALA A 623 -0.77 -21.21 -8.41
CA ALA A 623 -0.54 -21.33 -9.85
C ALA A 623 -0.78 -20.00 -10.62
N GLY A 624 -1.51 -19.08 -10.02
CA GLY A 624 -1.87 -17.83 -10.65
C GLY A 624 -3.17 -17.86 -11.44
N ARG A 625 -3.46 -16.77 -12.13
CA ARG A 625 -4.66 -16.63 -12.97
C ARG A 625 -4.35 -16.90 -14.43
N ASP A 626 -5.32 -17.42 -15.13
CA ASP A 626 -5.24 -17.66 -16.58
C ASP A 626 -5.76 -16.49 -17.44
N GLY A 627 -6.04 -15.34 -16.85
CA GLY A 627 -6.59 -14.15 -17.51
C GLY A 627 -8.11 -14.12 -17.56
N THR A 628 -8.79 -15.23 -17.31
CA THR A 628 -10.27 -15.32 -17.26
C THR A 628 -10.83 -15.27 -15.85
N LYS A 629 -9.99 -15.49 -14.84
CA LYS A 629 -10.36 -15.56 -13.44
C LYS A 629 -10.21 -14.20 -12.76
N PRO A 630 -11.17 -13.76 -11.96
CA PRO A 630 -11.03 -12.56 -11.15
C PRO A 630 -9.82 -12.61 -10.23
N TRP A 631 -9.18 -11.48 -10.10
CA TRP A 631 -8.07 -11.26 -9.17
C TRP A 631 -8.21 -9.87 -8.57
N GLY A 632 -8.86 -9.76 -7.43
CA GLY A 632 -8.95 -8.53 -6.65
C GLY A 632 -8.08 -8.64 -5.41
N GLY A 633 -7.16 -7.73 -5.18
CA GLY A 633 -6.27 -7.77 -4.02
C GLY A 633 -6.05 -6.41 -3.41
N LEU A 634 -6.25 -6.35 -2.09
CA LEU A 634 -6.05 -5.14 -1.31
C LEU A 634 -6.94 -4.00 -1.86
N THR A 635 -8.26 -4.24 -1.80
CA THR A 635 -9.31 -3.35 -2.32
C THR A 635 -9.46 -2.12 -1.45
N ILE A 636 -9.50 -0.93 -2.06
CA ILE A 636 -9.58 0.34 -1.34
C ILE A 636 -10.96 0.98 -1.46
N GLN A 637 -11.41 1.37 -2.65
CA GLN A 637 -12.70 2.07 -2.83
C GLN A 637 -13.68 1.31 -3.69
N LEU A 638 -15.00 1.42 -3.36
CA LEU A 638 -16.06 0.63 -4.00
C LEU A 638 -17.42 1.34 -4.02
N PRO A 639 -17.60 2.46 -4.71
CA PRO A 639 -18.91 3.08 -4.85
C PRO A 639 -19.86 2.24 -5.70
N VAL A 640 -21.15 2.29 -5.38
CA VAL A 640 -22.23 1.80 -6.24
C VAL A 640 -22.60 2.89 -7.24
N SER A 641 -22.92 2.54 -8.48
CA SER A 641 -23.40 3.51 -9.47
C SER A 641 -24.71 4.15 -9.03
N PRO A 642 -24.98 5.41 -9.41
CA PRO A 642 -26.19 6.13 -8.97
C PRO A 642 -27.51 5.42 -9.29
N ASP A 643 -27.54 4.59 -10.33
CA ASP A 643 -28.70 3.82 -10.78
C ASP A 643 -28.72 2.37 -10.24
N ASP A 644 -27.90 2.08 -9.24
CA ASP A 644 -27.80 0.78 -8.57
C ASP A 644 -27.49 -0.42 -9.50
N LYS A 645 -26.87 -0.16 -10.67
CA LYS A 645 -26.56 -1.22 -11.64
C LYS A 645 -25.18 -1.81 -11.50
N ALA A 646 -24.19 -1.04 -11.05
CA ALA A 646 -22.79 -1.46 -10.97
C ALA A 646 -22.16 -1.07 -9.63
N LEU A 647 -21.41 -1.99 -9.05
CA LEU A 647 -20.44 -1.72 -8.01
C LEU A 647 -19.05 -1.82 -8.66
N LEU A 648 -18.25 -0.75 -8.59
CA LEU A 648 -16.86 -0.76 -9.02
C LEU A 648 -15.93 -0.81 -7.82
N ALA A 649 -14.97 -1.72 -7.80
CA ALA A 649 -14.03 -1.86 -6.70
C ALA A 649 -12.58 -1.73 -7.16
N ALA A 650 -11.85 -0.75 -6.61
CA ALA A 650 -10.45 -0.51 -6.92
C ALA A 650 -9.55 -1.45 -6.14
N ASN A 651 -8.87 -2.34 -6.82
CA ASN A 651 -7.94 -3.31 -6.25
C ASN A 651 -6.51 -2.80 -6.42
N THR A 652 -6.07 -1.99 -5.48
CA THR A 652 -4.84 -1.18 -5.58
C THR A 652 -3.59 -2.01 -5.90
N PHE A 653 -3.43 -3.17 -5.26
CA PHE A 653 -2.22 -3.96 -5.42
C PHE A 653 -2.29 -4.99 -6.55
N SER A 654 -3.47 -5.43 -6.93
CA SER A 654 -3.60 -6.27 -8.11
C SER A 654 -3.59 -5.48 -9.43
N GLY A 655 -3.77 -4.16 -9.35
CA GLY A 655 -3.82 -3.29 -10.53
C GLY A 655 -5.05 -3.56 -11.39
N THR A 656 -6.21 -3.73 -10.75
CA THR A 656 -7.48 -4.00 -11.42
C THR A 656 -8.64 -3.24 -10.79
N VAL A 657 -9.72 -3.08 -11.56
CA VAL A 657 -11.03 -2.65 -11.05
C VAL A 657 -12.02 -3.78 -11.30
N SER A 658 -12.58 -4.31 -10.23
CA SER A 658 -13.66 -5.32 -10.32
C SER A 658 -14.98 -4.64 -10.66
N VAL A 659 -15.68 -5.17 -11.68
CA VAL A 659 -17.05 -4.80 -12.04
C VAL A 659 -17.99 -5.85 -11.46
N ILE A 660 -18.84 -5.42 -10.54
CA ILE A 660 -19.70 -6.31 -9.75
C ILE A 660 -21.17 -5.94 -9.99
N ASP A 661 -22.02 -6.95 -10.16
CA ASP A 661 -23.46 -6.77 -10.23
C ASP A 661 -24.09 -6.73 -8.83
N PRO A 662 -24.60 -5.58 -8.36
CA PRO A 662 -25.20 -5.48 -7.03
C PRO A 662 -26.48 -6.29 -6.85
N LYS A 663 -27.12 -6.73 -7.92
CA LYS A 663 -28.34 -7.58 -7.84
C LYS A 663 -28.03 -9.02 -7.46
N THR A 664 -26.84 -9.48 -7.86
CA THR A 664 -26.43 -10.88 -7.66
C THR A 664 -25.23 -11.01 -6.72
N ASP A 665 -24.59 -9.89 -6.35
CA ASP A 665 -23.35 -9.80 -5.60
C ASP A 665 -22.22 -10.66 -6.21
N LYS A 666 -22.10 -10.61 -7.56
CA LYS A 666 -21.10 -11.37 -8.32
C LYS A 666 -20.16 -10.48 -9.08
N VAL A 667 -18.88 -10.85 -9.07
CA VAL A 667 -17.88 -10.26 -9.95
C VAL A 667 -18.16 -10.72 -11.38
N LEU A 668 -18.41 -9.78 -12.29
CA LEU A 668 -18.66 -10.04 -13.71
C LEU A 668 -17.37 -10.03 -14.52
N LYS A 669 -16.48 -9.10 -14.24
CA LYS A 669 -15.20 -8.96 -14.93
C LYS A 669 -14.23 -8.09 -14.12
N GLU A 670 -12.98 -8.08 -14.55
CA GLU A 670 -11.97 -7.14 -14.10
C GLU A 670 -11.44 -6.32 -15.27
N LEU A 671 -11.23 -5.05 -15.01
CA LEU A 671 -10.59 -4.11 -15.92
C LEU A 671 -9.19 -3.80 -15.41
N PRO A 672 -8.17 -3.71 -16.26
CA PRO A 672 -6.84 -3.31 -15.82
C PRO A 672 -6.87 -1.85 -15.36
N CYS A 673 -6.09 -1.52 -14.34
CA CYS A 673 -5.82 -0.13 -13.97
C CYS A 673 -4.32 0.14 -13.93
N ASN A 674 -3.96 1.43 -13.93
CA ASN A 674 -2.59 1.84 -13.72
C ASN A 674 -2.16 1.55 -12.26
N ALA A 675 -0.88 1.66 -11.97
CA ALA A 675 -0.35 1.34 -10.66
C ALA A 675 -1.09 2.12 -9.54
N GLY A 676 -1.65 1.37 -8.60
CA GLY A 676 -2.33 1.93 -7.44
C GLY A 676 -3.69 2.58 -7.74
N CYS A 677 -4.57 1.94 -8.50
CA CYS A 677 -5.95 2.43 -8.59
C CYS A 677 -6.55 2.56 -7.19
N HIS A 678 -7.14 3.72 -6.91
CA HIS A 678 -7.49 4.08 -5.54
C HIS A 678 -8.90 4.66 -5.41
N GLY A 679 -9.06 5.97 -5.65
CA GLY A 679 -10.36 6.62 -5.57
C GLY A 679 -11.24 6.27 -6.77
N ILE A 680 -12.50 5.96 -6.51
CA ILE A 680 -13.53 5.83 -7.56
C ILE A 680 -14.74 6.67 -7.15
N ASN A 681 -15.31 7.39 -8.13
CA ASN A 681 -16.62 7.99 -7.97
C ASN A 681 -17.33 8.11 -9.32
N PHE A 682 -18.67 8.21 -9.31
CA PHE A 682 -19.47 8.23 -10.51
C PHE A 682 -19.92 9.64 -10.89
N GLY A 683 -19.77 9.99 -12.16
CA GLY A 683 -20.32 11.20 -12.75
C GLY A 683 -21.16 10.90 -14.00
N ALA A 684 -22.02 11.84 -14.39
CA ALA A 684 -22.91 11.66 -15.52
C ALA A 684 -22.15 11.63 -16.86
N LYS A 685 -22.50 10.68 -17.72
CA LYS A 685 -22.11 10.65 -19.13
C LYS A 685 -23.11 11.48 -19.94
N LYS A 686 -22.65 12.28 -20.89
CA LYS A 686 -23.52 13.07 -21.77
C LYS A 686 -24.44 12.15 -22.57
N GLY A 687 -25.74 12.42 -22.48
CA GLY A 687 -26.74 11.65 -23.20
C GLY A 687 -27.28 10.43 -22.44
N GLY A 688 -26.83 10.17 -21.23
CA GLY A 688 -27.31 9.12 -20.35
C GLY A 688 -26.23 8.16 -19.85
N GLY A 689 -26.51 7.44 -18.78
CA GLY A 689 -25.57 6.54 -18.11
C GLY A 689 -24.49 7.29 -17.32
N TYR A 690 -23.50 6.54 -16.83
CA TYR A 690 -22.48 7.04 -15.90
C TYR A 690 -21.09 6.59 -16.29
N TYR A 691 -20.11 7.44 -15.97
CA TYR A 691 -18.71 7.13 -15.94
C TYR A 691 -18.24 6.90 -14.51
N GLY A 692 -17.50 5.80 -14.27
CA GLY A 692 -16.65 5.64 -13.11
C GLY A 692 -15.30 6.30 -13.36
N TYR A 693 -14.96 7.31 -12.58
CA TYR A 693 -13.64 7.95 -12.62
C TYR A 693 -12.74 7.31 -11.59
N VAL A 694 -11.57 6.85 -12.00
CA VAL A 694 -10.63 6.10 -11.17
C VAL A 694 -9.31 6.84 -11.10
N SER A 695 -8.91 7.25 -9.91
CA SER A 695 -7.57 7.80 -9.68
C SER A 695 -6.54 6.68 -9.55
N ASN A 696 -5.27 7.01 -9.79
CA ASN A 696 -4.17 6.04 -9.69
C ASN A 696 -3.04 6.65 -8.84
N LYS A 697 -2.80 6.05 -7.68
CA LYS A 697 -1.91 6.62 -6.66
C LYS A 697 -0.43 6.65 -7.06
N PHE A 698 0.02 5.69 -7.87
CA PHE A 698 1.41 5.61 -8.33
C PHE A 698 1.51 5.93 -9.82
N SER A 699 0.80 6.97 -10.23
CA SER A 699 0.72 7.46 -11.60
C SER A 699 0.26 8.92 -11.63
N ASN A 700 0.45 9.58 -12.77
CA ASN A 700 -0.08 10.91 -13.06
C ASN A 700 -1.34 10.86 -13.93
N ALA A 701 -2.04 9.73 -13.94
CA ALA A 701 -3.21 9.51 -14.78
C ALA A 701 -4.44 9.12 -13.95
N ALA A 702 -5.61 9.37 -14.52
CA ALA A 702 -6.89 8.83 -14.05
C ALA A 702 -7.56 8.10 -15.20
N GLN A 703 -8.28 7.01 -14.88
CA GLN A 703 -9.03 6.23 -15.85
C GLN A 703 -10.51 6.58 -15.82
N VAL A 704 -11.15 6.45 -16.96
CA VAL A 704 -12.60 6.65 -17.12
C VAL A 704 -13.20 5.32 -17.60
N ILE A 705 -14.04 4.73 -16.77
CA ILE A 705 -14.75 3.48 -17.05
C ILE A 705 -16.18 3.82 -17.46
N ASP A 706 -16.60 3.38 -18.64
CA ASP A 706 -17.99 3.39 -19.06
C ASP A 706 -18.62 2.08 -18.57
N ILE A 707 -19.60 2.17 -17.66
CA ILE A 707 -20.23 0.96 -17.09
C ILE A 707 -21.23 0.30 -18.04
N ASP A 708 -21.71 1.03 -19.04
CA ASP A 708 -22.67 0.57 -20.05
C ASP A 708 -22.39 1.31 -21.37
N PRO A 709 -21.37 0.88 -22.14
CA PRO A 709 -20.95 1.59 -23.35
C PRO A 709 -22.01 1.64 -24.46
N ASN A 710 -22.84 0.64 -24.56
CA ASN A 710 -23.85 0.50 -25.60
C ASN A 710 -25.25 0.97 -25.17
N GLY A 711 -25.46 1.25 -23.87
CA GLY A 711 -26.70 1.77 -23.32
C GLY A 711 -27.83 0.74 -23.21
N ASP A 712 -27.50 -0.56 -23.17
CA ASP A 712 -28.52 -1.64 -23.11
C ASP A 712 -28.87 -2.07 -21.67
N GLY A 713 -28.20 -1.48 -20.68
CA GLY A 713 -28.38 -1.78 -19.25
C GLY A 713 -27.60 -2.99 -18.76
N ASN A 714 -26.75 -3.58 -19.59
CA ASN A 714 -25.91 -4.73 -19.25
C ASN A 714 -24.48 -4.28 -18.92
N ILE A 715 -24.10 -4.33 -17.63
CA ILE A 715 -22.79 -3.89 -17.18
C ILE A 715 -21.64 -4.90 -17.43
N SER A 716 -21.92 -6.07 -17.98
CA SER A 716 -20.89 -7.05 -18.33
C SER A 716 -19.99 -6.57 -19.46
N ASP A 717 -20.43 -5.60 -20.25
CA ASP A 717 -19.66 -4.95 -21.32
C ASP A 717 -18.90 -3.71 -20.84
N ALA A 718 -18.99 -3.33 -19.57
CA ALA A 718 -18.21 -2.23 -18.97
C ALA A 718 -16.76 -2.22 -19.47
N ALA A 719 -16.26 -1.05 -19.82
CA ALA A 719 -14.94 -0.92 -20.45
C ALA A 719 -14.25 0.40 -20.08
N ILE A 720 -12.94 0.43 -20.24
CA ILE A 720 -12.17 1.67 -20.14
C ILE A 720 -12.53 2.51 -21.38
N ALA A 721 -13.21 3.65 -21.16
CA ALA A 721 -13.60 4.57 -22.23
C ALA A 721 -12.44 5.49 -22.65
N GLY A 722 -11.51 5.74 -21.76
CA GLY A 722 -10.32 6.56 -21.98
C GLY A 722 -9.57 6.83 -20.69
N GLN A 723 -8.52 7.63 -20.78
CA GLN A 723 -7.69 8.02 -19.64
C GLN A 723 -7.32 9.50 -19.72
N LEU A 724 -7.08 10.09 -18.56
CA LEU A 724 -6.78 11.50 -18.40
C LEU A 724 -5.39 11.65 -17.80
N VAL A 725 -4.57 12.53 -18.36
CA VAL A 725 -3.29 12.92 -17.76
C VAL A 725 -3.52 14.14 -16.88
N LEU A 726 -3.19 14.04 -15.60
CA LEU A 726 -3.44 15.09 -14.61
C LEU A 726 -2.38 16.19 -14.61
N ASN A 727 -1.17 15.92 -15.06
CA ASN A 727 -0.06 16.87 -15.11
C ASN A 727 -0.11 17.85 -16.31
N GLN A 728 -1.28 18.06 -16.89
CA GLN A 728 -1.48 19.10 -17.89
C GLN A 728 -1.44 20.49 -17.22
N THR A 729 -0.84 21.47 -17.90
CA THR A 729 -0.83 22.87 -17.45
C THR A 729 -2.27 23.41 -17.47
N ALA A 730 -2.67 24.06 -16.38
CA ALA A 730 -3.92 24.77 -16.27
C ALA A 730 -3.70 26.28 -16.41
N ASP A 731 -4.64 26.97 -17.03
CA ASP A 731 -4.67 28.44 -17.08
C ASP A 731 -5.35 28.97 -15.82
N THR A 732 -4.63 28.97 -14.70
CA THR A 732 -5.15 29.42 -13.40
C THR A 732 -4.06 30.10 -12.58
N LYS A 733 -4.47 31.09 -11.77
CA LYS A 733 -3.56 31.77 -10.86
C LYS A 733 -3.19 30.97 -9.62
N MET A 734 -3.92 29.88 -9.37
CA MET A 734 -3.69 28.99 -8.25
C MET A 734 -2.74 27.85 -8.60
N GLU A 735 -2.34 27.71 -9.84
CA GLU A 735 -1.37 26.71 -10.25
C GLU A 735 0.05 27.15 -9.88
N ASP A 736 0.81 26.29 -9.24
CA ASP A 736 2.24 26.44 -9.10
C ASP A 736 2.96 25.94 -10.35
N THR A 737 3.48 26.87 -11.14
CA THR A 737 4.19 26.57 -12.40
C THR A 737 5.72 26.65 -12.27
N LEU A 738 6.24 26.99 -11.08
CA LEU A 738 7.67 27.23 -10.88
C LEU A 738 8.51 25.95 -10.96
N THR A 739 7.97 24.85 -10.46
CA THR A 739 8.67 23.58 -10.34
C THR A 739 8.15 22.51 -11.30
N GLY A 740 7.42 22.92 -12.35
CA GLY A 740 6.85 22.04 -13.34
C GLY A 740 5.35 21.79 -13.14
N GLN A 741 4.84 20.71 -13.72
CA GLN A 741 3.43 20.39 -13.72
C GLN A 741 3.07 19.51 -12.54
N SER A 742 2.02 19.85 -11.77
CA SER A 742 1.43 19.00 -10.75
C SER A 742 0.56 17.89 -11.35
N GLY A 743 0.11 16.94 -10.55
CA GLY A 743 -0.79 15.87 -10.95
C GLY A 743 -0.24 14.45 -10.73
N MET A 744 0.70 14.28 -9.80
CA MET A 744 1.25 12.96 -9.47
C MET A 744 0.57 12.39 -8.21
N GLY A 745 0.11 11.13 -8.29
CA GLY A 745 -0.40 10.40 -7.14
C GLY A 745 -1.87 10.66 -6.84
N GLY A 746 -2.75 10.34 -7.79
CA GLY A 746 -4.19 10.53 -7.64
C GLY A 746 -4.79 9.74 -6.48
N GLN A 747 -5.60 10.40 -5.64
CA GLN A 747 -6.23 9.85 -4.44
C GLN A 747 -7.76 9.99 -4.50
N GLY A 748 -8.34 10.99 -3.82
CA GLY A 748 -9.77 11.27 -3.84
C GLY A 748 -10.28 11.70 -5.21
N VAL A 749 -11.53 11.37 -5.52
CA VAL A 749 -12.19 11.71 -6.79
C VAL A 749 -13.58 12.28 -6.51
N LEU A 750 -13.85 13.48 -7.01
CA LEU A 750 -15.14 14.15 -6.86
C LEU A 750 -15.68 14.63 -8.21
N PRO A 751 -16.60 13.91 -8.87
CA PRO A 751 -17.38 14.43 -9.99
C PRO A 751 -18.43 15.45 -9.54
N ILE A 752 -18.56 16.55 -10.27
CA ILE A 752 -19.56 17.57 -10.08
C ILE A 752 -20.27 17.83 -11.43
N PRO A 753 -21.61 17.78 -11.50
CA PRO A 753 -22.57 17.68 -10.38
C PRO A 753 -22.65 16.29 -9.77
N LEU A 754 -23.01 16.23 -8.49
CA LEU A 754 -23.30 14.99 -7.80
C LEU A 754 -24.60 14.39 -8.35
N VAL A 755 -24.52 13.14 -8.82
CA VAL A 755 -25.64 12.47 -9.50
C VAL A 755 -26.23 11.30 -8.72
N TYR A 756 -25.81 11.15 -7.47
CA TYR A 756 -26.42 10.18 -6.57
C TYR A 756 -27.79 10.62 -6.06
N ASN A 757 -28.63 9.67 -5.73
CA ASN A 757 -29.93 9.95 -5.10
C ASN A 757 -29.77 10.81 -3.83
N GLY A 758 -30.64 11.80 -3.69
CA GLY A 758 -30.54 12.82 -2.64
C GLY A 758 -29.76 14.06 -3.08
N TRP A 759 -28.61 13.91 -3.75
CA TRP A 759 -27.85 15.01 -4.31
C TRP A 759 -28.30 15.40 -5.71
N SER A 760 -28.62 14.44 -6.59
CA SER A 760 -29.08 14.72 -7.95
C SER A 760 -30.33 15.61 -8.01
N GLN A 761 -31.23 15.51 -7.02
CA GLN A 761 -32.43 16.32 -6.93
C GLN A 761 -32.15 17.79 -6.59
N GLN A 762 -30.95 18.09 -6.07
CA GLN A 762 -30.52 19.45 -5.67
C GLN A 762 -29.67 20.15 -6.74
N VAL A 763 -29.39 19.50 -7.87
CA VAL A 763 -28.52 20.03 -8.92
C VAL A 763 -29.03 21.37 -9.45
N PRO A 764 -28.16 22.44 -9.54
CA PRO A 764 -28.50 23.72 -10.08
C PRO A 764 -28.95 23.68 -11.56
N ALA A 765 -29.75 24.68 -11.99
CA ALA A 765 -30.36 24.75 -13.30
C ALA A 765 -29.37 24.56 -14.47
N GLY A 766 -28.20 25.20 -14.43
CA GLY A 766 -27.20 25.12 -15.50
C GLY A 766 -26.63 23.75 -15.78
N TRP A 767 -26.60 22.86 -14.76
CA TRP A 767 -26.25 21.46 -14.94
C TRP A 767 -27.47 20.57 -15.13
N ARG A 768 -28.58 20.88 -14.45
CA ARG A 768 -29.83 20.15 -14.58
C ARG A 768 -30.29 20.00 -16.05
N GLU A 769 -30.10 21.04 -16.84
CA GLU A 769 -30.45 21.04 -18.28
C GLU A 769 -29.57 20.12 -19.13
N LYS A 770 -28.40 19.72 -18.62
CA LYS A 770 -27.45 18.82 -19.30
C LYS A 770 -27.63 17.36 -18.91
N LEU A 771 -28.41 17.08 -17.87
CA LEU A 771 -28.68 15.74 -17.34
C LEU A 771 -29.97 15.19 -17.94
N THR A 772 -30.01 13.86 -18.16
CA THR A 772 -31.25 13.18 -18.56
C THR A 772 -32.21 13.05 -17.37
N PRO A 773 -33.52 12.80 -17.61
CA PRO A 773 -34.47 12.54 -16.53
C PRO A 773 -34.03 11.40 -15.60
N GLU A 774 -33.43 10.36 -16.16
CA GLU A 774 -32.94 9.17 -15.43
C GLU A 774 -31.73 9.56 -14.55
N GLN A 775 -30.86 10.44 -15.00
CA GLN A 775 -29.73 10.93 -14.20
C GLN A 775 -30.17 11.90 -13.09
N LEU A 776 -31.30 12.57 -13.25
CA LEU A 776 -31.90 13.42 -12.20
C LEU A 776 -32.70 12.62 -11.16
N ASN A 777 -33.17 11.43 -11.53
CA ASN A 777 -33.86 10.50 -10.66
C ASN A 777 -33.31 9.08 -10.89
N PRO A 778 -32.11 8.81 -10.38
CA PRO A 778 -31.35 7.62 -10.78
C PRO A 778 -31.99 6.29 -10.38
N ILE A 779 -32.83 6.28 -9.37
CA ILE A 779 -33.55 5.07 -8.90
C ILE A 779 -35.04 5.09 -9.24
N GLY A 780 -35.52 6.05 -10.01
CA GLY A 780 -36.90 6.14 -10.52
C GLY A 780 -37.83 7.03 -9.71
#